data_d5234fb4a37e7dcdfbd36558566aff5b
#
_entry.id   d5234fb4a37e7dcdfbd36558566aff5b
#
_cell.length_a   1.000
_cell.length_b   1.000
_cell.length_c   1.000
_cell.angle_alpha   90.00
_cell.angle_beta   90.00
_cell.angle_gamma   90.00
#
_symmetry.space_group_name_H-M   'P 1'
#
loop_
_entity.id
_entity.type
_entity.pdbx_description
1 polymer ?
#
loop_
_entity_poly.entity_id
_entity_poly.type
_entity_poly.pdbx_seq_one_letter_code
_entity_poly.pdbx_strand_id
1 'polypeptide(L)'
;MDNNNNNVFNNNSDICQQLLQRYSKSSAPQHHHLCAIAAATRSIIQSESLPITPFSYFAVTISTISNSQDSLDPQELSGVSSFLAIVLPLVNQEDVSLDKVVEAIGVLVGILEKGLLESEGVLGTSTVRAFVKCLGILVGFCDKEDWDSVKVGFEILVKFSIDKRPKVRKCAHDCIVCLFKSFGSTAVAKKAGKRIYSLIKENTALALKLSALKEISGSKDEHQEVLHSLNILKPIIPYLTVKDNEKVLAQLVELMSSQSSAFTRHIFDNIGTILDSSGVEIILPEADQIIKALVSYMSSAENPADNVLFAANLAKGIIDKLHDGGMSVWVTYLPLVVGSISGLLTRPENIALPASNILKELINGHIDGKKFLTAKKQTVDDEALSGSEFEAVKAICLVFENMLLSSSEYPNDHILAILSVMFLKLGEVLDFCEKGIILKLADWMIVASGGAYDTKNLQECIGSAVVAMGPEKLLALLPISLNTKDYSLSNSWLIPVLNKYVCGSSLGFFLKHVVPLAVSFEQTSSKVKKSVIREELQAYARGCWGLLPAFCHCPSDVHKKAEALTTLLIPFLKEDSFMLEYISAALQELVNKNKNVLASDNLSEELIVHQTENENLDLALEFKRRCSYSKKSASKNIKALASCSEEWLQALVNVFFESSPAKYQQFKEAIECLTSITDSSLTQRIFTSSMERAGITNDIGEYRKLGPHSTDNKENNSTLLEEVAKRCMILELGSCFIEGSNEDLIEVLFGIARDVLEASHGAGHHEAYHILSKILEKHSWFRSSHLEQLMGLFASVKPPTDTKSLTSRFACYKTLLIDAIQGNMDEENTEAFLILNEIILALKDSTEEGRKTAYDALIGVCSSLRDSSSAKSDESYKKFVDMIIAYLSGSSPHIKSGAVSALSVLVYSDANICLSVPDLVPSVLTLLQSKDVEVTKAVLGFVKVFVSSIQAKDLHNLLSDIVNGVLPWSSVSRHHFKSKVCHGHRGDLDEEVWSCRS
;
A
#
# COMPACT_ATOMS: atom_id res chain seq x y z
N MET A 1 -12.70 2.76 -27.41
CA MET A 1 -13.82 1.91 -26.93
C MET A 1 -14.96 2.09 -27.90
N ASP A 2 -15.05 1.26 -28.90
CA ASP A 2 -16.20 1.22 -29.81
C ASP A 2 -16.93 -0.09 -29.55
N ASN A 3 -18.03 0.01 -28.82
CA ASN A 3 -19.01 -1.05 -28.70
C ASN A 3 -19.63 -1.29 -30.09
N ASN A 4 -19.05 -2.17 -30.85
CA ASN A 4 -19.70 -2.71 -32.03
C ASN A 4 -20.31 -4.10 -31.71
N ASN A 5 -21.60 -4.10 -31.48
CA ASN A 5 -22.43 -5.31 -31.55
C ASN A 5 -22.11 -6.09 -32.82
N ASN A 6 -21.58 -7.28 -32.66
CA ASN A 6 -21.23 -8.23 -33.69
C ASN A 6 -22.49 -8.70 -34.49
N ASN A 7 -22.77 -8.01 -35.57
CA ASN A 7 -23.57 -8.55 -36.63
C ASN A 7 -22.64 -9.30 -37.58
N VAL A 8 -22.16 -10.45 -37.18
CA VAL A 8 -21.31 -11.30 -38.00
C VAL A 8 -22.19 -12.04 -39.02
N PHE A 9 -21.84 -11.97 -40.34
CA PHE A 9 -22.44 -12.81 -41.35
C PHE A 9 -22.03 -14.27 -41.11
N ASN A 10 -22.95 -15.22 -41.31
CA ASN A 10 -22.72 -16.64 -41.01
C ASN A 10 -22.34 -17.40 -42.28
N ASN A 11 -21.29 -18.25 -42.23
CA ASN A 11 -20.87 -19.12 -43.32
C ASN A 11 -21.90 -20.20 -43.69
N ASN A 12 -22.83 -20.53 -42.78
CA ASN A 12 -23.76 -21.65 -42.93
C ASN A 12 -25.06 -21.26 -43.65
N SER A 13 -25.22 -19.99 -44.03
CA SER A 13 -26.43 -19.54 -44.76
C SER A 13 -26.03 -18.65 -45.94
N ASP A 14 -26.91 -18.61 -46.96
CA ASP A 14 -26.66 -17.85 -48.17
C ASP A 14 -26.45 -16.37 -47.91
N ILE A 15 -25.31 -15.84 -48.32
CA ILE A 15 -24.85 -14.44 -48.08
C ILE A 15 -25.84 -13.45 -48.70
N CYS A 16 -26.38 -13.75 -49.91
CA CYS A 16 -27.38 -12.88 -50.57
C CYS A 16 -28.65 -12.79 -49.73
N GLN A 17 -29.12 -13.89 -49.17
CA GLN A 17 -30.31 -13.87 -48.31
C GLN A 17 -30.06 -13.08 -47.02
N GLN A 18 -28.90 -13.27 -46.38
CA GLN A 18 -28.51 -12.50 -45.18
C GLN A 18 -28.48 -10.98 -45.47
N LEU A 19 -27.93 -10.56 -46.60
CA LEU A 19 -27.86 -9.16 -47.00
C LEU A 19 -29.27 -8.60 -47.29
N LEU A 20 -30.12 -9.35 -47.99
CA LEU A 20 -31.49 -8.94 -48.23
C LEU A 20 -32.31 -8.81 -46.96
N GLN A 21 -32.22 -9.78 -46.05
CA GLN A 21 -32.88 -9.71 -44.73
C GLN A 21 -32.46 -8.47 -43.94
N ARG A 22 -31.17 -8.17 -43.99
CA ARG A 22 -30.59 -7.06 -43.19
C ARG A 22 -30.89 -5.67 -43.73
N TYR A 23 -30.88 -5.54 -45.07
CA TYR A 23 -30.94 -4.24 -45.72
C TYR A 23 -32.23 -4.03 -46.52
N SER A 24 -33.20 -4.98 -46.60
CA SER A 24 -34.45 -4.84 -47.35
C SER A 24 -35.29 -3.62 -46.97
N LYS A 25 -35.18 -3.19 -45.72
CA LYS A 25 -35.92 -2.04 -45.20
C LYS A 25 -35.10 -0.73 -45.19
N SER A 26 -33.88 -0.76 -45.64
CA SER A 26 -33.01 0.42 -45.64
C SER A 26 -33.28 1.30 -46.86
N SER A 27 -33.48 2.60 -46.64
CA SER A 27 -33.64 3.59 -47.73
C SER A 27 -32.29 4.12 -48.27
N ALA A 28 -31.16 3.63 -47.76
CA ALA A 28 -29.84 4.07 -48.20
C ALA A 28 -29.48 3.48 -49.59
N PRO A 29 -29.15 4.34 -50.59
CA PRO A 29 -28.83 3.87 -51.95
C PRO A 29 -27.70 2.84 -51.99
N GLN A 30 -26.72 3.00 -51.11
CA GLN A 30 -25.58 2.08 -50.97
C GLN A 30 -25.99 0.67 -50.57
N HIS A 31 -27.00 0.50 -49.73
CA HIS A 31 -27.54 -0.81 -49.32
C HIS A 31 -28.33 -1.48 -50.44
N HIS A 32 -29.12 -0.68 -51.21
CA HIS A 32 -29.81 -1.20 -52.40
C HIS A 32 -28.81 -1.69 -53.45
N HIS A 33 -27.74 -0.93 -53.68
CA HIS A 33 -26.68 -1.31 -54.61
C HIS A 33 -26.01 -2.61 -54.23
N LEU A 34 -25.67 -2.73 -52.93
CA LEU A 34 -25.06 -3.93 -52.36
C LEU A 34 -25.98 -5.17 -52.51
N CYS A 35 -27.24 -5.03 -52.23
CA CYS A 35 -28.21 -6.10 -52.40
C CYS A 35 -28.40 -6.49 -53.89
N ALA A 36 -28.38 -5.53 -54.81
CA ALA A 36 -28.46 -5.76 -56.25
C ALA A 36 -27.25 -6.56 -56.76
N ILE A 37 -26.04 -6.19 -56.33
CA ILE A 37 -24.80 -6.91 -56.68
C ILE A 37 -24.85 -8.34 -56.11
N ALA A 38 -25.26 -8.51 -54.87
CA ALA A 38 -25.38 -9.82 -54.24
C ALA A 38 -26.39 -10.74 -55.02
N ALA A 39 -27.52 -10.16 -55.45
CA ALA A 39 -28.53 -10.88 -56.24
C ALA A 39 -28.00 -11.20 -57.65
N ALA A 40 -27.33 -10.26 -58.32
CA ALA A 40 -26.72 -10.51 -59.65
C ALA A 40 -25.64 -11.61 -59.56
N THR A 41 -24.76 -11.52 -58.60
CA THR A 41 -23.70 -12.54 -58.40
C THR A 41 -24.32 -13.91 -58.11
N ARG A 42 -25.38 -13.97 -57.29
CA ARG A 42 -26.12 -15.21 -57.02
C ARG A 42 -26.76 -15.78 -58.27
N SER A 43 -27.31 -14.94 -59.13
CA SER A 43 -27.91 -15.38 -60.40
C SER A 43 -26.86 -16.01 -61.33
N ILE A 44 -25.65 -15.44 -61.41
CA ILE A 44 -24.52 -16.00 -62.19
C ILE A 44 -24.10 -17.34 -61.56
N ILE A 45 -23.96 -17.47 -60.23
CA ILE A 45 -23.62 -18.75 -59.57
C ILE A 45 -24.62 -19.82 -59.93
N GLN A 46 -25.92 -19.47 -59.94
CA GLN A 46 -26.98 -20.41 -60.30
C GLN A 46 -26.99 -20.78 -61.77
N SER A 47 -26.71 -19.85 -62.73
CA SER A 47 -26.64 -20.11 -64.18
C SER A 47 -25.47 -21.01 -64.50
N GLU A 48 -24.36 -20.88 -63.80
CA GLU A 48 -23.16 -21.69 -63.97
C GLU A 48 -23.18 -22.99 -63.14
N SER A 49 -24.33 -23.30 -62.50
CA SER A 49 -24.54 -24.51 -61.67
C SER A 49 -23.47 -24.73 -60.61
N LEU A 50 -22.91 -23.61 -60.05
CA LEU A 50 -21.94 -23.65 -59.01
C LEU A 50 -22.61 -23.78 -57.62
N PRO A 51 -21.97 -24.38 -56.62
CA PRO A 51 -22.48 -24.43 -55.24
C PRO A 51 -22.58 -23.03 -54.65
N ILE A 52 -23.64 -22.74 -53.88
CA ILE A 52 -23.84 -21.44 -53.21
C ILE A 52 -22.95 -21.40 -51.94
N THR A 53 -21.67 -21.07 -52.11
CA THR A 53 -20.70 -20.97 -51.05
C THR A 53 -20.03 -19.58 -51.02
N PRO A 54 -19.44 -19.14 -49.93
CA PRO A 54 -18.66 -17.89 -49.89
C PRO A 54 -17.56 -17.84 -50.96
N PHE A 55 -16.96 -18.99 -51.25
CA PHE A 55 -15.94 -19.10 -52.29
C PHE A 55 -16.53 -18.85 -53.72
N SER A 56 -17.71 -19.39 -54.03
CA SER A 56 -18.37 -19.15 -55.33
C SER A 56 -18.72 -17.68 -55.53
N TYR A 57 -19.20 -17.02 -54.47
CA TYR A 57 -19.43 -15.57 -54.49
C TYR A 57 -18.15 -14.79 -54.71
N PHE A 58 -17.08 -15.16 -54.04
CA PHE A 58 -15.74 -14.56 -54.24
C PHE A 58 -15.25 -14.75 -55.68
N ALA A 59 -15.22 -15.97 -56.19
CA ALA A 59 -14.72 -16.30 -57.51
C ALA A 59 -15.48 -15.58 -58.65
N VAL A 60 -16.82 -15.59 -58.60
CA VAL A 60 -17.67 -14.88 -59.58
C VAL A 60 -17.45 -13.36 -59.50
N THR A 61 -17.33 -12.81 -58.26
CA THR A 61 -17.09 -11.36 -58.09
C THR A 61 -15.73 -10.94 -58.70
N ILE A 62 -14.65 -11.70 -58.45
CA ILE A 62 -13.33 -11.42 -59.03
C ILE A 62 -13.35 -11.57 -60.55
N SER A 63 -13.98 -12.63 -61.11
CA SER A 63 -14.10 -12.80 -62.57
C SER A 63 -14.92 -11.65 -63.21
N THR A 64 -15.97 -11.17 -62.55
CA THR A 64 -16.73 -10.01 -63.03
C THR A 64 -15.90 -8.75 -63.07
N ILE A 65 -15.09 -8.49 -62.02
CA ILE A 65 -14.17 -7.38 -61.99
C ILE A 65 -13.10 -7.50 -63.10
N SER A 66 -12.53 -8.69 -63.25
CA SER A 66 -11.48 -8.93 -64.24
C SER A 66 -11.95 -8.68 -65.67
N ASN A 67 -13.15 -9.17 -65.99
CA ASN A 67 -13.73 -9.04 -67.33
C ASN A 67 -14.25 -7.64 -67.68
N SER A 68 -14.53 -6.81 -66.69
CA SER A 68 -15.11 -5.48 -66.85
C SER A 68 -14.23 -4.34 -66.40
N GLN A 69 -12.92 -4.58 -66.23
CA GLN A 69 -11.98 -3.68 -65.56
C GLN A 69 -11.96 -2.24 -66.13
N ASP A 70 -12.20 -2.06 -67.44
CA ASP A 70 -12.16 -0.76 -68.10
C ASP A 70 -13.58 -0.15 -68.34
N SER A 71 -14.68 -0.86 -67.97
CA SER A 71 -16.06 -0.45 -68.26
C SER A 71 -16.92 -0.21 -67.00
N LEU A 72 -16.40 -0.54 -65.79
CA LEU A 72 -17.16 -0.33 -64.55
C LEU A 72 -17.20 1.13 -64.11
N ASP A 73 -18.40 1.62 -63.86
CA ASP A 73 -18.62 2.94 -63.29
C ASP A 73 -18.08 3.02 -61.81
N PRO A 74 -17.59 4.14 -61.32
CA PRO A 74 -17.14 4.31 -59.95
C PRO A 74 -18.17 3.91 -58.86
N GLN A 75 -19.48 4.00 -59.19
CA GLN A 75 -20.55 3.58 -58.24
C GLN A 75 -20.65 2.05 -58.19
N GLU A 76 -20.52 1.39 -59.31
CA GLU A 76 -20.50 -0.09 -59.44
C GLU A 76 -19.28 -0.65 -58.73
N LEU A 77 -18.08 -0.06 -58.93
CA LEU A 77 -16.87 -0.41 -58.22
C LEU A 77 -17.03 -0.25 -56.72
N SER A 78 -17.70 0.77 -56.22
CA SER A 78 -17.99 0.97 -54.80
C SER A 78 -18.87 -0.11 -54.22
N GLY A 79 -19.91 -0.53 -54.96
CA GLY A 79 -20.80 -1.62 -54.57
C GLY A 79 -20.08 -2.96 -54.52
N VAL A 80 -19.35 -3.27 -55.59
CA VAL A 80 -18.58 -4.53 -55.72
C VAL A 80 -17.48 -4.62 -54.65
N SER A 81 -16.74 -3.55 -54.42
CA SER A 81 -15.72 -3.52 -53.37
C SER A 81 -16.32 -3.76 -51.98
N SER A 82 -17.49 -3.18 -51.70
CA SER A 82 -18.19 -3.35 -50.43
C SER A 82 -18.71 -4.80 -50.28
N PHE A 83 -19.21 -5.39 -51.35
CA PHE A 83 -19.64 -6.79 -51.37
C PHE A 83 -18.46 -7.74 -51.14
N LEU A 84 -17.37 -7.55 -51.87
CA LEU A 84 -16.17 -8.36 -51.73
C LEU A 84 -15.59 -8.27 -50.30
N ALA A 85 -15.60 -7.07 -49.67
CA ALA A 85 -15.15 -6.86 -48.28
C ALA A 85 -16.03 -7.58 -47.24
N ILE A 86 -17.25 -7.96 -47.59
CA ILE A 86 -18.15 -8.79 -46.76
C ILE A 86 -17.91 -10.27 -47.00
N VAL A 87 -17.79 -10.67 -48.26
CA VAL A 87 -17.67 -12.09 -48.69
C VAL A 87 -16.31 -12.67 -48.30
N LEU A 88 -15.24 -11.98 -48.61
CA LEU A 88 -13.87 -12.50 -48.48
C LEU A 88 -13.46 -12.96 -47.07
N PRO A 89 -13.85 -12.27 -45.98
CA PRO A 89 -13.61 -12.77 -44.64
C PRO A 89 -14.32 -14.08 -44.26
N LEU A 90 -15.32 -14.50 -45.07
CA LEU A 90 -16.10 -15.73 -44.90
C LEU A 90 -15.54 -16.92 -45.72
N VAL A 91 -14.56 -16.64 -46.56
CA VAL A 91 -13.91 -17.66 -47.40
C VAL A 91 -12.81 -18.34 -46.60
N ASN A 92 -12.86 -19.67 -46.54
CA ASN A 92 -11.76 -20.42 -45.93
C ASN A 92 -10.55 -20.48 -46.87
N GLN A 93 -9.37 -20.34 -46.36
CA GLN A 93 -8.12 -20.40 -47.12
C GLN A 93 -7.96 -21.73 -47.88
N GLU A 94 -8.43 -22.83 -47.29
CA GLU A 94 -8.34 -24.19 -47.87
C GLU A 94 -9.21 -24.36 -49.11
N ASP A 95 -10.24 -23.55 -49.29
CA ASP A 95 -11.16 -23.64 -50.45
C ASP A 95 -10.60 -22.91 -51.69
N VAL A 96 -9.51 -22.14 -51.56
CA VAL A 96 -8.99 -21.28 -52.62
C VAL A 96 -7.65 -21.79 -53.10
N SER A 97 -7.51 -22.10 -54.39
CA SER A 97 -6.22 -22.46 -55.01
C SER A 97 -5.30 -21.22 -55.05
N LEU A 98 -3.97 -21.44 -54.87
CA LEU A 98 -2.99 -20.36 -54.85
C LEU A 98 -3.02 -19.54 -56.17
N ASP A 99 -3.21 -20.19 -57.33
CA ASP A 99 -3.28 -19.49 -58.63
C ASP A 99 -4.43 -18.46 -58.65
N LYS A 100 -5.60 -18.83 -58.06
CA LYS A 100 -6.73 -17.90 -57.95
C LYS A 100 -6.51 -16.78 -56.97
N VAL A 101 -5.75 -17.02 -55.90
CA VAL A 101 -5.34 -15.97 -54.96
C VAL A 101 -4.43 -14.97 -55.67
N VAL A 102 -3.44 -15.43 -56.42
CA VAL A 102 -2.49 -14.58 -57.14
C VAL A 102 -3.22 -13.80 -58.25
N GLU A 103 -4.13 -14.44 -58.99
CA GLU A 103 -4.98 -13.78 -60.01
C GLU A 103 -5.79 -12.65 -59.37
N ALA A 104 -6.46 -12.93 -58.26
CA ALA A 104 -7.29 -11.95 -57.54
C ALA A 104 -6.43 -10.79 -56.99
N ILE A 105 -5.26 -11.06 -56.45
CA ILE A 105 -4.28 -10.02 -56.02
C ILE A 105 -3.94 -9.13 -57.23
N GLY A 106 -3.64 -9.73 -58.41
CA GLY A 106 -3.29 -8.98 -59.63
C GLY A 106 -4.44 -8.05 -60.07
N VAL A 107 -5.66 -8.52 -60.03
CA VAL A 107 -6.85 -7.72 -60.38
C VAL A 107 -7.01 -6.52 -59.40
N LEU A 108 -6.95 -6.77 -58.11
CA LEU A 108 -7.10 -5.72 -57.10
C LEU A 108 -5.94 -4.69 -57.14
N VAL A 109 -4.71 -5.16 -57.34
CA VAL A 109 -3.54 -4.30 -57.52
C VAL A 109 -3.70 -3.39 -58.71
N GLY A 110 -4.13 -3.92 -59.86
CA GLY A 110 -4.37 -3.12 -61.08
C GLY A 110 -5.36 -1.99 -60.86
N ILE A 111 -6.46 -2.24 -60.14
CA ILE A 111 -7.44 -1.20 -59.79
C ILE A 111 -6.87 -0.15 -58.81
N LEU A 112 -6.16 -0.63 -57.80
CA LEU A 112 -5.58 0.26 -56.75
C LEU A 112 -4.43 1.11 -57.31
N GLU A 113 -3.64 0.60 -58.28
CA GLU A 113 -2.57 1.38 -58.95
C GLU A 113 -3.13 2.44 -59.89
N LYS A 114 -4.20 2.12 -60.65
CA LYS A 114 -4.89 3.14 -61.45
C LYS A 114 -5.43 4.25 -60.55
N GLY A 115 -6.00 3.91 -59.38
CA GLY A 115 -6.48 4.88 -58.39
C GLY A 115 -5.40 5.70 -57.67
N LEU A 116 -4.11 5.27 -57.73
CA LEU A 116 -2.97 6.05 -57.23
C LEU A 116 -2.41 7.02 -58.29
N LEU A 117 -2.52 6.67 -59.58
CA LEU A 117 -1.95 7.42 -60.70
C LEU A 117 -2.87 8.53 -61.20
N GLU A 118 -4.21 8.38 -61.04
CA GLU A 118 -5.17 9.39 -61.46
C GLU A 118 -5.39 10.43 -60.37
N SER A 119 -5.14 11.69 -60.70
CA SER A 119 -5.30 12.81 -59.81
C SER A 119 -6.69 12.88 -59.22
N GLU A 120 -6.75 12.93 -57.89
CA GLU A 120 -7.86 13.22 -56.99
C GLU A 120 -9.29 13.02 -57.51
N GLY A 121 -9.93 11.86 -57.22
CA GLY A 121 -11.38 11.74 -57.18
C GLY A 121 -12.04 10.58 -57.86
N VAL A 122 -11.38 9.74 -58.64
CA VAL A 122 -12.05 8.63 -59.35
C VAL A 122 -12.54 7.55 -58.41
N LEU A 123 -11.75 7.16 -57.42
CA LEU A 123 -12.17 6.17 -56.43
C LEU A 123 -12.44 6.78 -55.07
N GLY A 124 -13.66 6.61 -54.53
CA GLY A 124 -14.03 7.08 -53.21
C GLY A 124 -13.21 6.41 -52.07
N THR A 125 -13.01 7.12 -50.96
CA THR A 125 -12.25 6.61 -49.78
C THR A 125 -12.78 5.27 -49.27
N SER A 126 -14.09 5.03 -49.32
CA SER A 126 -14.75 3.75 -48.91
C SER A 126 -14.35 2.60 -49.82
N THR A 127 -14.32 2.84 -51.13
CA THR A 127 -13.98 1.86 -52.18
C THR A 127 -12.54 1.43 -52.03
N VAL A 128 -11.63 2.39 -51.95
CA VAL A 128 -10.21 2.08 -51.78
C VAL A 128 -9.93 1.35 -50.49
N ARG A 129 -10.59 1.79 -49.38
CA ARG A 129 -10.46 1.08 -48.09
C ARG A 129 -10.95 -0.37 -48.18
N ALA A 130 -12.07 -0.61 -48.90
CA ALA A 130 -12.62 -1.96 -49.07
C ALA A 130 -11.64 -2.84 -49.84
N PHE A 131 -11.09 -2.36 -50.95
CA PHE A 131 -10.09 -3.09 -51.72
C PHE A 131 -8.79 -3.32 -50.98
N VAL A 132 -8.26 -2.33 -50.21
CA VAL A 132 -7.10 -2.49 -49.35
C VAL A 132 -7.33 -3.60 -48.30
N LYS A 133 -8.54 -3.62 -47.69
CA LYS A 133 -8.91 -4.71 -46.75
C LYS A 133 -8.91 -6.07 -47.42
N CYS A 134 -9.52 -6.18 -48.63
CA CYS A 134 -9.58 -7.42 -49.38
C CYS A 134 -8.18 -7.89 -49.79
N LEU A 135 -7.35 -6.97 -50.24
CA LEU A 135 -5.94 -7.24 -50.58
C LEU A 135 -5.17 -7.78 -49.39
N GLY A 136 -5.35 -7.19 -48.19
CA GLY A 136 -4.70 -7.67 -46.96
C GLY A 136 -5.09 -9.09 -46.59
N ILE A 137 -6.37 -9.48 -46.80
CA ILE A 137 -6.83 -10.87 -46.59
C ILE A 137 -6.23 -11.84 -47.62
N LEU A 138 -6.27 -11.47 -48.89
CA LEU A 138 -5.72 -12.30 -49.96
C LEU A 138 -4.22 -12.54 -49.84
N VAL A 139 -3.44 -11.53 -49.51
CA VAL A 139 -2.02 -11.65 -49.20
C VAL A 139 -1.79 -12.60 -48.02
N GLY A 140 -2.72 -12.63 -47.04
CA GLY A 140 -2.70 -13.58 -45.93
C GLY A 140 -2.98 -15.03 -46.33
N PHE A 141 -3.62 -15.26 -47.50
CA PHE A 141 -3.87 -16.58 -48.06
C PHE A 141 -2.71 -17.13 -48.90
N CYS A 142 -1.73 -16.32 -49.27
CA CYS A 142 -0.55 -16.75 -49.99
C CYS A 142 0.32 -17.69 -49.14
N ASP A 143 1.21 -18.43 -49.85
CA ASP A 143 2.19 -19.28 -49.18
C ASP A 143 3.19 -18.45 -48.39
N LYS A 144 3.33 -18.78 -47.10
CA LYS A 144 4.25 -18.08 -46.19
C LYS A 144 5.73 -18.33 -46.44
N GLU A 145 6.08 -19.26 -47.30
CA GLU A 145 7.47 -19.51 -47.72
C GLU A 145 7.78 -18.90 -49.10
N ASP A 146 6.74 -18.59 -49.92
CA ASP A 146 6.90 -17.97 -51.21
C ASP A 146 6.69 -16.45 -51.21
N TRP A 147 7.80 -15.72 -51.30
CA TRP A 147 7.76 -14.25 -51.38
C TRP A 147 7.17 -13.71 -52.68
N ASP A 148 7.35 -14.41 -53.80
CA ASP A 148 6.96 -13.86 -55.07
C ASP A 148 5.44 -13.79 -55.23
N SER A 149 4.68 -14.68 -54.56
CA SER A 149 3.23 -14.62 -54.47
C SER A 149 2.73 -13.49 -53.59
N VAL A 150 3.47 -13.15 -52.55
CA VAL A 150 3.12 -12.10 -51.53
C VAL A 150 3.54 -10.71 -51.97
N LYS A 151 4.67 -10.60 -52.67
CA LYS A 151 5.39 -9.35 -52.92
C LYS A 151 4.53 -8.24 -53.50
N VAL A 152 3.83 -8.50 -54.59
CA VAL A 152 3.06 -7.48 -55.34
C VAL A 152 1.96 -6.86 -54.45
N GLY A 153 1.17 -7.72 -53.78
CA GLY A 153 0.12 -7.24 -52.87
C GLY A 153 0.67 -6.52 -51.62
N PHE A 154 1.77 -7.02 -51.05
CA PHE A 154 2.41 -6.40 -49.91
C PHE A 154 2.98 -5.00 -50.23
N GLU A 155 3.62 -4.83 -51.41
CA GLU A 155 4.14 -3.50 -51.84
C GLU A 155 3.05 -2.46 -51.99
N ILE A 156 1.87 -2.85 -52.50
CA ILE A 156 0.72 -1.97 -52.59
C ILE A 156 0.21 -1.60 -51.20
N LEU A 157 0.12 -2.54 -50.26
CA LEU A 157 -0.27 -2.26 -48.85
C LEU A 157 0.73 -1.27 -48.23
N VAL A 158 2.01 -1.41 -48.46
CA VAL A 158 3.07 -0.50 -48.00
C VAL A 158 2.88 0.90 -48.60
N LYS A 159 2.55 1.05 -49.87
CA LYS A 159 2.25 2.36 -50.48
C LYS A 159 1.03 3.01 -49.80
N PHE A 160 -0.04 2.24 -49.51
CA PHE A 160 -1.23 2.77 -48.80
C PHE A 160 -1.01 3.01 -47.34
N SER A 161 0.07 2.51 -46.70
CA SER A 161 0.42 2.79 -45.31
C SER A 161 0.83 4.23 -45.06
N ILE A 162 1.18 4.96 -46.09
CA ILE A 162 1.51 6.41 -46.05
C ILE A 162 0.44 7.28 -46.74
N ASP A 163 -0.70 6.68 -47.17
CA ASP A 163 -1.78 7.39 -47.85
C ASP A 163 -2.31 8.61 -47.06
N LYS A 164 -2.65 9.69 -47.77
CA LYS A 164 -3.18 10.93 -47.15
C LYS A 164 -4.50 10.73 -46.43
N ARG A 165 -5.35 9.79 -46.88
CA ARG A 165 -6.68 9.48 -46.32
C ARG A 165 -6.56 8.64 -45.04
N PRO A 166 -6.94 9.17 -43.85
CA PRO A 166 -6.69 8.47 -42.58
C PRO A 166 -7.36 7.07 -42.46
N LYS A 167 -8.57 6.91 -43.03
CA LYS A 167 -9.30 5.65 -42.99
C LYS A 167 -8.67 4.57 -43.86
N VAL A 168 -8.07 4.93 -45.00
CA VAL A 168 -7.34 4.02 -45.88
C VAL A 168 -6.02 3.63 -45.22
N ARG A 169 -5.25 4.58 -44.76
CA ARG A 169 -3.97 4.40 -44.07
C ARG A 169 -4.11 3.47 -42.87
N LYS A 170 -5.11 3.72 -41.99
CA LYS A 170 -5.36 2.85 -40.84
C LYS A 170 -5.68 1.40 -41.28
N CYS A 171 -6.49 1.23 -42.31
CA CYS A 171 -6.82 -0.08 -42.84
C CYS A 171 -5.55 -0.81 -43.38
N ALA A 172 -4.67 -0.09 -44.08
CA ALA A 172 -3.41 -0.67 -44.55
C ALA A 172 -2.47 -1.03 -43.38
N HIS A 173 -2.37 -0.19 -42.34
CA HIS A 173 -1.65 -0.50 -41.11
C HIS A 173 -2.16 -1.77 -40.45
N ASP A 174 -3.48 -1.87 -40.25
CA ASP A 174 -4.12 -3.05 -39.66
C ASP A 174 -3.84 -4.32 -40.45
N CYS A 175 -3.89 -4.24 -41.80
CA CYS A 175 -3.59 -5.35 -42.68
C CYS A 175 -2.10 -5.79 -42.58
N ILE A 176 -1.17 -4.83 -42.61
CA ILE A 176 0.27 -5.14 -42.55
C ILE A 176 0.62 -5.76 -41.19
N VAL A 177 0.05 -5.24 -40.06
CA VAL A 177 0.26 -5.82 -38.74
C VAL A 177 -0.29 -7.25 -38.66
N CYS A 178 -1.50 -7.49 -39.20
CA CYS A 178 -2.07 -8.82 -39.25
C CYS A 178 -1.23 -9.79 -40.06
N LEU A 179 -0.66 -9.34 -41.19
CA LEU A 179 0.26 -10.12 -42.04
C LEU A 179 1.55 -10.49 -41.29
N PHE A 180 2.19 -9.54 -40.59
CA PHE A 180 3.37 -9.86 -39.79
C PHE A 180 3.06 -10.86 -38.67
N LYS A 181 1.89 -10.77 -38.03
CA LYS A 181 1.43 -11.78 -37.06
C LYS A 181 1.28 -13.16 -37.71
N SER A 182 0.76 -13.23 -38.94
CA SER A 182 0.52 -14.49 -39.63
C SER A 182 1.80 -15.09 -40.19
N PHE A 183 2.75 -14.27 -40.64
CA PHE A 183 4.01 -14.73 -41.24
C PHE A 183 4.94 -15.38 -40.21
N GLY A 184 4.90 -14.97 -38.97
CA GLY A 184 5.75 -15.50 -37.92
C GLY A 184 7.25 -15.33 -38.24
N SER A 185 8.03 -16.41 -38.14
CA SER A 185 9.49 -16.39 -38.39
C SER A 185 9.89 -16.91 -39.78
N THR A 186 9.01 -16.84 -40.80
CA THR A 186 9.22 -17.38 -42.15
C THR A 186 10.16 -16.55 -43.02
N ALA A 187 10.51 -17.08 -44.19
CA ALA A 187 11.31 -16.36 -45.20
C ALA A 187 10.60 -15.11 -45.72
N VAL A 188 9.27 -15.16 -45.81
CA VAL A 188 8.41 -14.03 -46.23
C VAL A 188 8.47 -12.90 -45.17
N ALA A 189 8.40 -13.21 -43.88
CA ALA A 189 8.55 -12.20 -42.81
C ALA A 189 9.86 -11.43 -42.92
N LYS A 190 10.98 -12.13 -43.19
CA LYS A 190 12.31 -11.50 -43.36
C LYS A 190 12.34 -10.58 -44.59
N LYS A 191 11.72 -10.94 -45.70
CA LYS A 191 11.67 -10.10 -46.91
C LYS A 191 10.71 -8.92 -46.73
N ALA A 192 9.58 -9.13 -46.08
CA ALA A 192 8.65 -8.07 -45.70
C ALA A 192 9.29 -7.04 -44.74
N GLY A 193 10.06 -7.52 -43.74
CA GLY A 193 10.82 -6.67 -42.83
C GLY A 193 11.84 -5.78 -43.53
N LYS A 194 12.58 -6.36 -44.50
CA LYS A 194 13.50 -5.57 -45.34
C LYS A 194 12.79 -4.53 -46.18
N ARG A 195 11.57 -4.81 -46.68
CA ARG A 195 10.81 -3.79 -47.42
C ARG A 195 10.33 -2.66 -46.53
N ILE A 196 9.91 -2.96 -45.31
CA ILE A 196 9.58 -1.93 -44.31
C ILE A 196 10.83 -1.10 -43.96
N TYR A 197 11.97 -1.74 -43.72
CA TYR A 197 13.22 -1.03 -43.53
C TYR A 197 13.57 -0.09 -44.71
N SER A 198 13.38 -0.53 -45.96
CA SER A 198 13.57 0.36 -47.13
C SER A 198 12.67 1.59 -47.10
N LEU A 199 11.39 1.43 -46.73
CA LEU A 199 10.46 2.53 -46.58
C LEU A 199 10.95 3.54 -45.51
N ILE A 200 11.40 3.03 -44.33
CA ILE A 200 11.93 3.87 -43.28
C ILE A 200 13.17 4.62 -43.72
N LYS A 201 14.10 3.95 -44.40
CA LYS A 201 15.32 4.55 -44.93
C LYS A 201 15.03 5.66 -45.97
N GLU A 202 14.08 5.41 -46.88
CA GLU A 202 13.65 6.41 -47.87
C GLU A 202 13.07 7.65 -47.18
N ASN A 203 12.20 7.46 -46.21
CA ASN A 203 11.56 8.54 -45.46
C ASN A 203 12.52 9.26 -44.47
N THR A 204 13.49 8.54 -43.88
CA THR A 204 14.56 9.16 -43.10
C THR A 204 15.40 10.09 -43.94
N ALA A 205 15.79 9.64 -45.13
CA ALA A 205 16.54 10.48 -46.10
C ALA A 205 15.72 11.72 -46.53
N LEU A 206 14.41 11.56 -46.69
CA LEU A 206 13.49 12.70 -46.94
C LEU A 206 13.47 13.67 -45.78
N ALA A 207 13.28 13.16 -44.54
CA ALA A 207 13.26 13.98 -43.34
C ALA A 207 14.56 14.77 -43.11
N LEU A 208 15.72 14.14 -43.39
CA LEU A 208 17.04 14.78 -43.28
C LEU A 208 17.20 15.90 -44.31
N LYS A 209 16.71 15.69 -45.55
CA LYS A 209 16.67 16.75 -46.55
C LYS A 209 15.79 17.94 -46.15
N LEU A 210 14.59 17.64 -45.59
CA LEU A 210 13.67 18.66 -45.11
C LEU A 210 14.24 19.45 -43.92
N SER A 211 14.99 18.81 -43.03
CA SER A 211 15.64 19.49 -41.89
C SER A 211 16.81 20.37 -42.31
N ALA A 212 17.54 20.00 -43.38
CA ALA A 212 18.65 20.77 -43.94
C ALA A 212 18.20 22.02 -44.71
N LEU A 213 17.00 21.95 -45.30
CA LEU A 213 16.38 23.08 -45.99
C LEU A 213 15.68 23.96 -44.96
N LYS A 214 16.38 24.87 -44.29
CA LYS A 214 15.85 25.83 -43.29
C LYS A 214 14.67 26.71 -43.77
N GLU A 215 14.15 26.51 -44.95
CA GLU A 215 13.07 27.28 -45.56
C GLU A 215 11.70 26.63 -45.42
N ILE A 216 10.76 27.45 -45.04
CA ILE A 216 9.34 27.37 -44.77
C ILE A 216 8.50 26.68 -45.89
N SER A 217 9.08 26.20 -47.00
CA SER A 217 8.36 25.70 -48.17
C SER A 217 8.41 24.20 -48.43
N GLY A 218 8.92 23.39 -47.49
CA GLY A 218 8.72 21.95 -47.55
C GLY A 218 7.22 21.63 -47.46
N SER A 219 6.68 20.89 -48.46
CA SER A 219 5.23 20.64 -48.48
C SER A 219 4.80 19.97 -47.21
N LYS A 220 3.68 20.39 -46.61
CA LYS A 220 3.11 19.77 -45.42
C LYS A 220 2.94 18.22 -45.64
N ASP A 221 2.79 17.84 -46.86
CA ASP A 221 2.60 16.46 -47.31
C ASP A 221 3.82 15.56 -47.03
N GLU A 222 5.04 16.05 -47.35
CA GLU A 222 6.27 15.29 -47.12
C GLU A 222 6.56 15.02 -45.62
N HIS A 223 6.26 16.02 -44.74
CA HIS A 223 6.34 15.82 -43.30
C HIS A 223 5.33 14.78 -42.81
N GLN A 224 4.15 14.73 -43.41
CA GLN A 224 3.12 13.75 -43.07
C GLN A 224 3.51 12.34 -43.48
N GLU A 225 4.17 12.16 -44.63
CA GLU A 225 4.65 10.83 -45.08
C GLU A 225 5.68 10.26 -44.13
N VAL A 226 6.64 11.07 -43.63
CA VAL A 226 7.58 10.66 -42.60
C VAL A 226 6.85 10.24 -41.31
N LEU A 227 5.90 11.03 -40.82
CA LEU A 227 5.11 10.69 -39.63
C LEU A 227 4.32 9.40 -39.81
N HIS A 228 3.77 9.17 -41.01
CA HIS A 228 2.99 7.97 -41.30
C HIS A 228 3.86 6.73 -41.33
N SER A 229 5.08 6.83 -41.87
CA SER A 229 6.05 5.74 -41.83
C SER A 229 6.52 5.39 -40.40
N LEU A 230 6.74 6.37 -39.54
CA LEU A 230 7.07 6.15 -38.15
C LEU A 230 5.89 5.51 -37.35
N ASN A 231 4.64 5.86 -37.71
CA ASN A 231 3.46 5.30 -37.07
C ASN A 231 3.19 3.84 -37.42
N ILE A 232 3.50 3.39 -38.65
CA ILE A 232 3.37 1.98 -39.02
C ILE A 232 4.49 1.13 -38.43
N LEU A 233 5.65 1.73 -38.15
CA LEU A 233 6.80 1.02 -37.62
C LEU A 233 6.54 0.48 -36.22
N LYS A 234 6.00 1.28 -35.32
CA LYS A 234 5.77 0.92 -33.91
C LYS A 234 5.08 -0.44 -33.71
N PRO A 235 3.93 -0.74 -34.31
CA PRO A 235 3.27 -2.03 -34.14
C PRO A 235 3.94 -3.21 -34.87
N ILE A 236 4.91 -2.96 -35.72
CA ILE A 236 5.63 -3.99 -36.51
C ILE A 236 6.96 -4.39 -35.85
N ILE A 237 7.62 -3.47 -35.12
CA ILE A 237 8.91 -3.71 -34.46
C ILE A 237 8.98 -5.08 -33.73
N PRO A 238 7.96 -5.52 -32.95
CA PRO A 238 8.02 -6.81 -32.25
C PRO A 238 8.13 -8.04 -33.19
N TYR A 239 7.80 -7.87 -34.47
CA TYR A 239 7.83 -8.95 -35.48
C TYR A 239 9.03 -8.88 -36.44
N LEU A 240 9.83 -7.82 -36.35
CA LEU A 240 11.05 -7.67 -37.16
C LEU A 240 12.15 -8.59 -36.64
N THR A 241 13.07 -8.96 -37.56
CA THR A 241 14.28 -9.69 -37.16
C THR A 241 15.23 -8.80 -36.36
N VAL A 242 16.06 -9.41 -35.50
CA VAL A 242 17.13 -8.73 -34.75
C VAL A 242 17.94 -7.79 -35.67
N LYS A 243 18.38 -8.29 -36.83
CA LYS A 243 19.16 -7.50 -37.79
C LYS A 243 18.39 -6.33 -38.45
N ASP A 244 17.09 -6.48 -38.60
CA ASP A 244 16.27 -5.42 -39.17
C ASP A 244 16.00 -4.36 -38.09
N ASN A 245 15.78 -4.76 -36.80
CA ASN A 245 15.67 -3.85 -35.67
C ASN A 245 16.96 -3.05 -35.41
N GLU A 246 18.16 -3.67 -35.53
CA GLU A 246 19.44 -2.96 -35.48
C GLU A 246 19.52 -1.83 -36.55
N LYS A 247 19.16 -2.15 -37.80
CA LYS A 247 19.18 -1.17 -38.89
C LYS A 247 18.13 -0.06 -38.70
N VAL A 248 16.95 -0.43 -38.24
CA VAL A 248 15.89 0.54 -37.93
C VAL A 248 16.33 1.46 -36.80
N LEU A 249 16.96 0.91 -35.75
CA LEU A 249 17.47 1.72 -34.63
C LEU A 249 18.51 2.72 -35.12
N ALA A 250 19.46 2.31 -35.92
CA ALA A 250 20.48 3.20 -36.50
C ALA A 250 19.85 4.35 -37.34
N GLN A 251 18.79 4.06 -38.11
CA GLN A 251 18.08 5.11 -38.88
C GLN A 251 17.31 6.06 -37.94
N LEU A 252 16.71 5.56 -36.85
CA LEU A 252 16.01 6.39 -35.85
C LEU A 252 17.00 7.30 -35.11
N VAL A 253 18.18 6.81 -34.78
CA VAL A 253 19.28 7.58 -34.15
C VAL A 253 19.79 8.67 -35.07
N GLU A 254 19.98 8.35 -36.36
CA GLU A 254 20.36 9.35 -37.39
C GLU A 254 19.30 10.45 -37.49
N LEU A 255 18.02 10.07 -37.51
CA LEU A 255 16.90 11.01 -37.56
C LEU A 255 16.80 11.87 -36.28
N MET A 256 17.08 11.28 -35.11
CA MET A 256 17.10 12.01 -33.82
C MET A 256 18.18 13.10 -33.81
N SER A 257 19.33 12.83 -34.43
CA SER A 257 20.43 13.80 -34.54
C SER A 257 20.11 15.02 -35.41
N SER A 258 19.08 14.94 -36.28
CA SER A 258 18.62 16.05 -37.12
C SER A 258 17.88 17.17 -36.42
N GLN A 259 17.59 17.03 -35.13
CA GLN A 259 16.89 18.00 -34.25
C GLN A 259 15.50 18.45 -34.74
N SER A 260 14.82 17.69 -35.59
CA SER A 260 13.47 18.02 -36.04
C SER A 260 12.44 17.74 -34.94
N SER A 261 11.94 18.81 -34.33
CA SER A 261 10.95 18.70 -33.22
C SER A 261 9.66 17.99 -33.61
N ALA A 262 9.28 18.01 -34.87
CA ALA A 262 8.03 17.39 -35.37
C ALA A 262 8.02 15.86 -35.25
N PHE A 263 9.16 15.21 -35.33
CA PHE A 263 9.28 13.75 -35.33
C PHE A 263 9.69 13.16 -33.98
N THR A 264 10.17 13.97 -33.05
CA THR A 264 10.80 13.56 -31.80
C THR A 264 9.96 12.56 -31.02
N ARG A 265 8.66 12.82 -30.86
CA ARG A 265 7.76 11.94 -30.09
C ARG A 265 7.67 10.55 -30.72
N HIS A 266 7.52 10.50 -32.06
CA HIS A 266 7.39 9.23 -32.78
C HIS A 266 8.72 8.45 -32.82
N ILE A 267 9.85 9.14 -32.88
CA ILE A 267 11.17 8.54 -32.78
C ILE A 267 11.35 7.89 -31.42
N PHE A 268 11.04 8.62 -30.32
CA PHE A 268 11.15 8.09 -28.96
C PHE A 268 10.21 6.91 -28.74
N ASP A 269 8.96 6.97 -29.21
CA ASP A 269 8.00 5.88 -29.14
C ASP A 269 8.52 4.59 -29.85
N ASN A 270 9.16 4.73 -31.01
CA ASN A 270 9.72 3.59 -31.73
C ASN A 270 10.97 3.04 -31.05
N ILE A 271 11.88 3.89 -30.55
CA ILE A 271 13.06 3.46 -29.79
C ILE A 271 12.61 2.74 -28.51
N GLY A 272 11.61 3.27 -27.82
CA GLY A 272 11.01 2.61 -26.65
C GLY A 272 10.44 1.23 -26.96
N THR A 273 9.76 1.09 -28.11
CA THR A 273 9.23 -0.21 -28.54
C THR A 273 10.35 -1.21 -28.88
N ILE A 274 11.46 -0.76 -29.48
CA ILE A 274 12.66 -1.60 -29.72
C ILE A 274 13.27 -1.99 -28.37
N LEU A 275 13.38 -1.06 -27.44
CA LEU A 275 13.87 -1.32 -26.07
C LEU A 275 13.08 -2.42 -25.37
N ASP A 276 11.75 -2.37 -25.46
CA ASP A 276 10.85 -3.34 -24.81
C ASP A 276 10.88 -4.71 -25.46
N SER A 277 10.97 -4.76 -26.80
CA SER A 277 10.82 -5.99 -27.58
C SER A 277 12.13 -6.72 -27.93
N SER A 278 13.28 -6.08 -27.73
CA SER A 278 14.57 -6.59 -28.21
C SER A 278 15.56 -6.85 -27.07
N GLY A 279 16.62 -7.63 -27.33
CA GLY A 279 17.72 -7.88 -26.41
C GLY A 279 18.67 -6.68 -26.29
N VAL A 280 19.57 -6.74 -25.30
CA VAL A 280 20.58 -5.69 -25.06
C VAL A 280 21.56 -5.50 -26.22
N GLU A 281 21.81 -6.55 -26.98
CA GLU A 281 22.77 -6.57 -28.10
C GLU A 281 22.44 -5.55 -29.18
N ILE A 282 21.14 -5.26 -29.37
CA ILE A 282 20.69 -4.31 -30.40
C ILE A 282 20.93 -2.86 -29.94
N ILE A 283 20.80 -2.61 -28.66
CA ILE A 283 20.86 -1.25 -28.10
C ILE A 283 22.30 -0.82 -27.83
N LEU A 284 23.13 -1.75 -27.41
CA LEU A 284 24.52 -1.50 -26.99
C LEU A 284 25.36 -0.69 -28.01
N PRO A 285 25.33 -0.96 -29.32
CA PRO A 285 26.13 -0.19 -30.31
C PRO A 285 25.73 1.29 -30.39
N GLU A 286 24.44 1.58 -30.25
CA GLU A 286 23.88 2.94 -30.40
C GLU A 286 23.63 3.66 -29.06
N ALA A 287 23.85 2.98 -27.91
CA ALA A 287 23.53 3.48 -26.59
C ALA A 287 24.17 4.84 -26.28
N ASP A 288 25.43 5.05 -26.68
CA ASP A 288 26.16 6.31 -26.46
C ASP A 288 25.51 7.49 -27.20
N GLN A 289 25.15 7.30 -28.46
CA GLN A 289 24.53 8.33 -29.28
C GLN A 289 23.11 8.65 -28.76
N ILE A 290 22.34 7.60 -28.45
CA ILE A 290 20.97 7.76 -27.95
C ILE A 290 20.97 8.53 -26.60
N ILE A 291 21.79 8.10 -25.63
CA ILE A 291 21.86 8.75 -24.31
C ILE A 291 22.31 10.18 -24.42
N LYS A 292 23.36 10.49 -25.20
CA LYS A 292 23.82 11.87 -25.41
C LYS A 292 22.75 12.76 -26.04
N ALA A 293 22.02 12.24 -27.01
CA ALA A 293 20.94 12.99 -27.66
C ALA A 293 19.75 13.20 -26.72
N LEU A 294 19.38 12.18 -25.89
CA LEU A 294 18.33 12.32 -24.86
C LEU A 294 18.72 13.34 -23.78
N VAL A 295 19.99 13.30 -23.31
CA VAL A 295 20.54 14.26 -22.33
C VAL A 295 20.50 15.67 -22.89
N SER A 296 20.96 15.87 -24.15
CA SER A 296 20.89 17.15 -24.83
C SER A 296 19.45 17.66 -24.98
N TYR A 297 18.51 16.78 -25.33
CA TYR A 297 17.11 17.10 -25.46
C TYR A 297 16.48 17.53 -24.11
N MET A 298 16.75 16.80 -23.03
CA MET A 298 16.25 17.13 -21.68
C MET A 298 16.79 18.46 -21.15
N SER A 299 18.01 18.82 -21.53
CA SER A 299 18.66 20.05 -21.05
C SER A 299 18.05 21.33 -21.66
N SER A 300 17.35 21.24 -22.79
CA SER A 300 16.70 22.39 -23.41
C SER A 300 15.41 22.78 -22.69
N ALA A 301 15.26 24.08 -22.37
CA ALA A 301 14.05 24.60 -21.74
C ALA A 301 12.87 24.77 -22.71
N GLU A 302 13.12 24.79 -24.00
CA GLU A 302 12.13 25.03 -25.06
C GLU A 302 11.28 23.77 -25.38
N ASN A 303 11.75 22.59 -24.98
CA ASN A 303 11.09 21.34 -25.31
C ASN A 303 9.83 21.11 -24.49
N PRO A 304 8.76 20.54 -25.10
CA PRO A 304 7.51 20.25 -24.40
C PRO A 304 7.71 19.30 -23.20
N ALA A 305 7.05 19.59 -22.08
CA ALA A 305 7.14 18.85 -20.82
C ALA A 305 6.95 17.33 -20.99
N ASP A 306 5.91 16.92 -21.71
CA ASP A 306 5.59 15.50 -21.95
C ASP A 306 6.70 14.76 -22.72
N ASN A 307 7.32 15.44 -23.69
CA ASN A 307 8.42 14.85 -24.46
C ASN A 307 9.71 14.77 -23.64
N VAL A 308 9.96 15.76 -22.76
CA VAL A 308 11.11 15.75 -21.84
C VAL A 308 10.98 14.59 -20.84
N LEU A 309 9.81 14.39 -20.25
CA LEU A 309 9.55 13.27 -19.35
C LEU A 309 9.63 11.90 -20.07
N PHE A 310 9.16 11.88 -21.31
CA PHE A 310 9.30 10.67 -22.13
C PHE A 310 10.77 10.34 -22.44
N ALA A 311 11.56 11.35 -22.75
CA ALA A 311 13.01 11.20 -22.96
C ALA A 311 13.72 10.72 -21.67
N ALA A 312 13.31 11.22 -20.49
CA ALA A 312 13.84 10.78 -19.20
C ALA A 312 13.51 9.31 -18.91
N ASN A 313 12.27 8.88 -19.17
CA ASN A 313 11.86 7.48 -19.03
C ASN A 313 12.60 6.57 -20.03
N LEU A 314 12.81 7.02 -21.26
CA LEU A 314 13.57 6.27 -22.26
C LEU A 314 15.03 6.12 -21.86
N ALA A 315 15.67 7.18 -21.35
CA ALA A 315 17.04 7.13 -20.86
C ALA A 315 17.17 6.17 -19.66
N LYS A 316 16.22 6.20 -18.71
CA LYS A 316 16.12 5.22 -17.62
C LYS A 316 16.02 3.79 -18.17
N GLY A 317 15.08 3.53 -19.09
CA GLY A 317 14.88 2.20 -19.67
C GLY A 317 16.14 1.64 -20.37
N ILE A 318 16.94 2.50 -20.97
CA ILE A 318 18.23 2.09 -21.57
C ILE A 318 19.23 1.70 -20.48
N ILE A 319 19.33 2.48 -19.40
CA ILE A 319 20.20 2.15 -18.25
C ILE A 319 19.77 0.82 -17.63
N ASP A 320 18.48 0.63 -17.36
CA ASP A 320 17.91 -0.60 -16.80
C ASP A 320 18.24 -1.80 -17.69
N LYS A 321 18.04 -1.67 -19.01
CA LYS A 321 18.33 -2.73 -19.99
C LYS A 321 19.82 -3.10 -20.06
N LEU A 322 20.70 -2.11 -20.02
CA LEU A 322 22.16 -2.33 -20.01
C LEU A 322 22.61 -3.01 -18.72
N HIS A 323 22.05 -2.61 -17.58
CA HIS A 323 22.31 -3.21 -16.27
C HIS A 323 21.85 -4.67 -16.23
N ASP A 324 20.60 -4.95 -16.60
CA ASP A 324 20.01 -6.28 -16.59
C ASP A 324 20.69 -7.24 -17.58
N GLY A 325 21.20 -6.69 -18.69
CA GLY A 325 22.04 -7.41 -19.64
C GLY A 325 23.48 -7.66 -19.18
N GLY A 326 23.86 -7.24 -17.97
CA GLY A 326 25.22 -7.41 -17.41
C GLY A 326 26.30 -6.56 -18.08
N MET A 327 25.92 -5.49 -18.80
CA MET A 327 26.85 -4.62 -19.52
C MET A 327 27.41 -3.54 -18.56
N SER A 328 28.71 -3.57 -18.26
CA SER A 328 29.37 -2.59 -17.39
C SER A 328 29.30 -1.14 -17.87
N VAL A 329 28.98 -0.92 -19.14
CA VAL A 329 28.90 0.43 -19.74
C VAL A 329 27.81 1.32 -19.12
N TRP A 330 26.75 0.75 -18.51
CA TRP A 330 25.71 1.53 -17.82
C TRP A 330 26.28 2.45 -16.74
N VAL A 331 27.35 2.04 -16.10
CA VAL A 331 28.04 2.80 -15.04
C VAL A 331 28.51 4.17 -15.55
N THR A 332 28.96 4.25 -16.81
CA THR A 332 29.42 5.50 -17.44
C THR A 332 28.25 6.43 -17.76
N TYR A 333 27.09 5.89 -18.10
CA TYR A 333 25.93 6.68 -18.52
C TYR A 333 25.06 7.12 -17.34
N LEU A 334 25.03 6.36 -16.24
CA LEU A 334 24.18 6.65 -15.09
C LEU A 334 24.39 8.07 -14.53
N PRO A 335 25.62 8.57 -14.27
CA PRO A 335 25.81 9.93 -13.77
C PRO A 335 25.35 11.01 -14.76
N LEU A 336 25.51 10.78 -16.05
CA LEU A 336 25.06 11.71 -17.10
C LEU A 336 23.54 11.82 -17.13
N VAL A 337 22.85 10.68 -17.07
CA VAL A 337 21.38 10.61 -17.07
C VAL A 337 20.84 11.23 -15.78
N VAL A 338 21.36 10.84 -14.62
CA VAL A 338 20.99 11.42 -13.32
C VAL A 338 21.21 12.93 -13.30
N GLY A 339 22.36 13.42 -13.78
CA GLY A 339 22.67 14.85 -13.86
C GLY A 339 21.71 15.63 -14.76
N SER A 340 21.31 15.05 -15.88
CA SER A 340 20.33 15.68 -16.78
C SER A 340 18.92 15.71 -16.19
N ILE A 341 18.46 14.59 -15.60
CA ILE A 341 17.13 14.52 -14.98
C ILE A 341 17.06 15.38 -13.72
N SER A 342 18.15 15.50 -12.94
CA SER A 342 18.20 16.34 -11.74
C SER A 342 17.95 17.82 -12.07
N GLY A 343 18.37 18.29 -13.24
CA GLY A 343 18.05 19.63 -13.73
C GLY A 343 16.55 19.87 -13.96
N LEU A 344 15.73 18.83 -14.03
CA LEU A 344 14.28 18.94 -14.17
C LEU A 344 13.56 19.19 -12.82
N LEU A 345 14.22 18.94 -11.70
CA LEU A 345 13.64 19.09 -10.35
C LEU A 345 13.30 20.54 -9.98
N THR A 346 13.92 21.51 -10.66
CA THR A 346 13.66 22.94 -10.46
C THR A 346 12.59 23.49 -11.41
N ARG A 347 12.02 22.65 -12.27
CA ARG A 347 10.94 23.00 -13.18
C ARG A 347 9.57 22.92 -12.49
N PRO A 348 8.48 23.37 -13.13
CA PRO A 348 7.13 23.26 -12.57
C PRO A 348 6.77 21.84 -12.12
N GLU A 349 5.86 21.73 -11.15
CA GLU A 349 5.48 20.50 -10.44
C GLU A 349 5.12 19.32 -11.36
N ASN A 350 4.43 19.61 -12.46
CA ASN A 350 4.05 18.61 -13.47
C ASN A 350 5.26 17.93 -14.16
N ILE A 351 6.46 18.51 -14.04
CA ILE A 351 7.72 17.93 -14.53
C ILE A 351 8.56 17.44 -13.36
N ALA A 352 8.66 18.23 -12.28
CA ALA A 352 9.54 17.94 -11.16
C ALA A 352 9.15 16.65 -10.43
N LEU A 353 7.86 16.42 -10.16
CA LEU A 353 7.39 15.22 -9.48
C LEU A 353 7.66 13.93 -10.28
N PRO A 354 7.29 13.81 -11.57
CA PRO A 354 7.65 12.63 -12.37
C PRO A 354 9.17 12.44 -12.50
N ALA A 355 9.95 13.53 -12.67
CA ALA A 355 11.41 13.45 -12.72
C ALA A 355 12.01 12.93 -11.41
N SER A 356 11.47 13.36 -10.26
CA SER A 356 11.84 12.86 -8.94
C SER A 356 11.59 11.35 -8.83
N ASN A 357 10.46 10.86 -9.31
CA ASN A 357 10.15 9.42 -9.28
C ASN A 357 11.10 8.62 -10.16
N ILE A 358 11.42 9.09 -11.36
CA ILE A 358 12.39 8.44 -12.25
C ILE A 358 13.77 8.37 -11.59
N LEU A 359 14.21 9.45 -10.93
CA LEU A 359 15.48 9.47 -10.20
C LEU A 359 15.50 8.50 -9.02
N LYS A 360 14.41 8.44 -8.24
CA LYS A 360 14.28 7.47 -7.14
C LYS A 360 14.37 6.04 -7.64
N GLU A 361 13.73 5.73 -8.76
CA GLU A 361 13.80 4.39 -9.37
C GLU A 361 15.23 4.06 -9.86
N LEU A 362 15.91 5.01 -10.50
CA LEU A 362 17.31 4.84 -10.94
C LEU A 362 18.24 4.60 -9.74
N ILE A 363 18.10 5.39 -8.66
CA ILE A 363 18.93 5.24 -7.46
C ILE A 363 18.61 3.90 -6.78
N ASN A 364 17.34 3.54 -6.64
CA ASN A 364 16.92 2.30 -6.01
C ASN A 364 17.36 1.05 -6.77
N GLY A 365 17.37 1.11 -8.11
CA GLY A 365 17.75 0.00 -8.98
C GLY A 365 19.25 -0.23 -9.11
N HIS A 366 20.04 0.86 -9.08
CA HIS A 366 21.46 0.79 -9.52
C HIS A 366 22.48 1.13 -8.41
N ILE A 367 22.04 1.71 -7.28
CA ILE A 367 22.96 2.01 -6.16
C ILE A 367 22.77 1.01 -5.03
N ASP A 368 23.85 0.29 -4.66
CA ASP A 368 23.87 -0.64 -3.52
C ASP A 368 25.13 -0.45 -2.68
N GLY A 369 25.00 0.31 -1.59
CA GLY A 369 26.08 0.58 -0.64
C GLY A 369 26.67 -0.68 0.02
N LYS A 370 25.90 -1.78 0.10
CA LYS A 370 26.37 -3.04 0.71
C LYS A 370 27.48 -3.71 -0.13
N LYS A 371 27.41 -3.59 -1.45
CA LYS A 371 28.46 -4.10 -2.35
C LYS A 371 29.81 -3.45 -2.05
N PHE A 372 29.81 -2.14 -1.79
CA PHE A 372 31.04 -1.39 -1.49
C PHE A 372 31.64 -1.74 -0.11
N LEU A 373 30.80 -2.05 0.89
CA LEU A 373 31.25 -2.47 2.22
C LEU A 373 31.86 -3.87 2.22
N THR A 374 31.33 -4.79 1.41
CA THR A 374 31.88 -6.14 1.27
C THR A 374 33.25 -6.14 0.57
N ALA A 375 33.44 -5.28 -0.44
CA ALA A 375 34.71 -5.08 -1.08
C ALA A 375 35.76 -4.53 -0.10
N LYS A 376 35.42 -3.58 0.78
CA LYS A 376 36.34 -3.00 1.78
C LYS A 376 36.75 -4.01 2.86
N LYS A 377 35.91 -4.98 3.23
CA LYS A 377 36.26 -6.02 4.22
C LYS A 377 37.22 -7.07 3.70
N GLN A 378 37.34 -7.21 2.40
CA GLN A 378 38.23 -8.20 1.76
C GLN A 378 39.63 -7.68 1.44
N THR A 379 39.83 -6.35 1.47
CA THR A 379 41.12 -5.70 1.17
C THR A 379 41.50 -4.79 2.34
N VAL A 380 42.71 -4.91 2.79
CA VAL A 380 43.25 -4.15 3.95
C VAL A 380 43.66 -2.72 3.58
N ASP A 381 43.69 -2.38 2.29
CA ASP A 381 44.13 -1.07 1.78
C ASP A 381 42.93 -0.19 1.39
N ASP A 382 43.02 1.11 1.73
CA ASP A 382 42.02 2.13 1.35
C ASP A 382 41.85 2.36 -0.17
N GLU A 383 42.76 1.83 -1.01
CA GLU A 383 42.70 1.88 -2.47
C GLU A 383 41.66 0.94 -3.10
N ALA A 384 41.07 0.02 -2.35
CA ALA A 384 40.12 -1.00 -2.84
C ALA A 384 38.70 -0.49 -3.16
N LEU A 385 38.40 0.77 -2.87
CA LEU A 385 37.14 1.43 -3.28
C LEU A 385 37.18 2.06 -4.68
N SER A 386 38.23 1.77 -5.48
CA SER A 386 38.46 2.35 -6.81
C SER A 386 37.75 1.62 -7.97
N GLY A 387 36.60 1.03 -7.72
CA GLY A 387 35.76 0.44 -8.79
C GLY A 387 35.02 1.51 -9.60
N SER A 388 34.80 1.26 -10.87
CA SER A 388 34.06 2.18 -11.75
C SER A 388 32.65 2.52 -11.23
N GLU A 389 31.99 1.59 -10.54
CA GLU A 389 30.67 1.82 -9.91
C GLU A 389 30.74 2.83 -8.76
N PHE A 390 31.80 2.78 -7.94
CA PHE A 390 31.99 3.72 -6.84
C PHE A 390 32.29 5.14 -7.33
N GLU A 391 33.09 5.27 -8.39
CA GLU A 391 33.33 6.57 -9.02
C GLU A 391 32.08 7.16 -9.68
N ALA A 392 31.21 6.31 -10.24
CA ALA A 392 29.90 6.76 -10.76
C ALA A 392 29.00 7.28 -9.62
N VAL A 393 28.96 6.61 -8.47
CA VAL A 393 28.24 7.07 -7.29
C VAL A 393 28.77 8.39 -6.79
N LYS A 394 30.10 8.57 -6.69
CA LYS A 394 30.72 9.86 -6.34
C LYS A 394 30.32 10.97 -7.32
N ALA A 395 30.31 10.68 -8.60
CA ALA A 395 29.90 11.65 -9.63
C ALA A 395 28.42 12.06 -9.45
N ILE A 396 27.54 11.11 -9.07
CA ILE A 396 26.14 11.41 -8.75
C ILE A 396 26.04 12.30 -7.49
N CYS A 397 26.77 11.95 -6.42
CA CYS A 397 26.82 12.77 -5.20
C CYS A 397 27.28 14.21 -5.49
N LEU A 398 28.29 14.36 -6.35
CA LEU A 398 28.78 15.68 -6.77
C LEU A 398 27.71 16.49 -7.55
N VAL A 399 26.87 15.84 -8.34
CA VAL A 399 25.75 16.52 -9.03
C VAL A 399 24.82 17.19 -7.99
N PHE A 400 24.40 16.44 -6.96
CA PHE A 400 23.52 16.98 -5.93
C PHE A 400 24.22 17.99 -5.00
N GLU A 401 25.48 17.78 -4.68
CA GLU A 401 26.30 18.75 -3.93
C GLU A 401 26.36 20.09 -4.68
N ASN A 402 26.67 20.06 -5.98
CA ASN A 402 26.70 21.25 -6.82
C ASN A 402 25.34 21.94 -6.93
N MET A 403 24.25 21.18 -6.98
CA MET A 403 22.88 21.75 -6.97
C MET A 403 22.62 22.50 -5.65
N LEU A 404 22.99 21.93 -4.51
CA LEU A 404 22.83 22.57 -3.20
C LEU A 404 23.76 23.79 -3.03
N LEU A 405 24.97 23.76 -3.60
CA LEU A 405 25.93 24.86 -3.53
C LEU A 405 25.56 26.03 -4.45
N SER A 406 25.02 25.74 -5.64
CA SER A 406 24.63 26.76 -6.61
C SER A 406 23.30 27.45 -6.30
N SER A 407 22.45 26.80 -5.49
CA SER A 407 21.18 27.37 -5.06
C SER A 407 21.39 28.34 -3.90
N SER A 408 20.97 29.59 -4.10
CA SER A 408 20.81 30.58 -3.02
C SER A 408 19.46 30.43 -2.28
N GLU A 409 18.55 29.64 -2.82
CA GLU A 409 17.22 29.38 -2.27
C GLU A 409 17.19 28.06 -1.48
N TYR A 410 16.22 27.96 -0.57
CA TYR A 410 15.96 26.76 0.21
C TYR A 410 15.74 25.55 -0.73
N PRO A 411 16.35 24.37 -0.44
CA PRO A 411 16.20 23.19 -1.28
C PRO A 411 14.74 22.77 -1.41
N ASN A 412 14.28 22.48 -2.63
CA ASN A 412 12.92 22.02 -2.81
C ASN A 412 12.71 20.60 -2.29
N ASP A 413 11.46 20.23 -2.04
CA ASP A 413 11.10 18.93 -1.44
C ASP A 413 11.51 17.73 -2.29
N HIS A 414 11.54 17.88 -3.61
CA HIS A 414 11.96 16.80 -4.53
C HIS A 414 13.46 16.49 -4.38
N ILE A 415 14.29 17.50 -4.22
CA ILE A 415 15.74 17.32 -3.99
C ILE A 415 15.94 16.61 -2.65
N LEU A 416 15.26 17.08 -1.57
CA LEU A 416 15.36 16.48 -0.24
C LEU A 416 14.89 15.02 -0.25
N ALA A 417 13.81 14.71 -0.96
CA ALA A 417 13.29 13.35 -1.08
C ALA A 417 14.25 12.40 -1.82
N ILE A 418 14.95 12.88 -2.85
CA ILE A 418 15.96 12.09 -3.58
C ILE A 418 17.19 11.88 -2.71
N LEU A 419 17.67 12.92 -2.03
CA LEU A 419 18.78 12.79 -1.10
C LEU A 419 18.48 11.80 0.03
N SER A 420 17.25 11.80 0.53
CA SER A 420 16.78 10.82 1.52
C SER A 420 16.94 9.38 1.03
N VAL A 421 16.46 9.08 -0.19
CA VAL A 421 16.61 7.76 -0.81
C VAL A 421 18.10 7.41 -1.02
N MET A 422 18.90 8.38 -1.47
CA MET A 422 20.31 8.19 -1.73
C MET A 422 21.09 7.87 -0.45
N PHE A 423 20.81 8.57 0.66
CA PHE A 423 21.38 8.27 1.97
C PHE A 423 21.06 6.85 2.42
N LEU A 424 19.80 6.43 2.32
CA LEU A 424 19.39 5.08 2.71
C LEU A 424 20.05 3.99 1.87
N LYS A 425 20.28 4.23 0.58
CA LYS A 425 20.97 3.28 -0.33
C LYS A 425 22.47 3.20 -0.09
N LEU A 426 23.11 4.32 0.21
CA LEU A 426 24.55 4.36 0.51
C LEU A 426 24.87 3.80 1.90
N GLY A 427 23.95 3.97 2.86
CA GLY A 427 24.11 3.41 4.20
C GLY A 427 25.41 3.88 4.87
N GLU A 428 26.23 2.93 5.34
CA GLU A 428 27.49 3.26 6.04
C GLU A 428 28.59 3.84 5.14
N VAL A 429 28.44 3.76 3.81
CA VAL A 429 29.38 4.36 2.83
C VAL A 429 29.15 5.86 2.66
N LEU A 430 28.06 6.37 3.17
CA LEU A 430 27.66 7.78 3.10
C LEU A 430 28.76 8.75 3.57
N ASP A 431 29.48 8.40 4.62
CA ASP A 431 30.58 9.16 5.20
C ASP A 431 31.69 9.53 4.17
N PHE A 432 31.90 8.68 3.17
CA PHE A 432 32.93 8.88 2.14
C PHE A 432 32.43 9.66 0.92
N CYS A 433 31.10 9.63 0.67
CA CYS A 433 30.52 10.15 -0.58
C CYS A 433 29.87 11.53 -0.41
N GLU A 434 29.31 11.85 0.75
CA GLU A 434 28.34 12.94 0.88
C GLU A 434 28.58 13.88 2.07
N LYS A 435 29.78 13.96 2.58
CA LYS A 435 30.12 14.87 3.70
C LYS A 435 29.73 16.32 3.40
N GLY A 436 29.98 16.79 2.18
CA GLY A 436 29.65 18.15 1.75
C GLY A 436 28.15 18.39 1.74
N ILE A 437 27.36 17.42 1.27
CA ILE A 437 25.89 17.50 1.26
C ILE A 437 25.35 17.62 2.69
N ILE A 438 25.81 16.76 3.62
CA ILE A 438 25.35 16.77 5.02
C ILE A 438 25.67 18.11 5.70
N LEU A 439 26.87 18.65 5.49
CA LEU A 439 27.26 19.96 6.03
C LEU A 439 26.39 21.08 5.47
N LYS A 440 26.07 21.03 4.17
CA LYS A 440 25.22 22.05 3.53
C LYS A 440 23.77 21.97 4.00
N LEU A 441 23.22 20.76 4.19
CA LEU A 441 21.90 20.57 4.79
C LEU A 441 21.86 21.10 6.24
N ALA A 442 22.95 20.94 7.01
CA ALA A 442 23.06 21.51 8.35
C ALA A 442 23.07 23.05 8.33
N ASP A 443 23.78 23.68 7.38
CA ASP A 443 23.72 25.14 7.17
C ASP A 443 22.29 25.62 6.92
N TRP A 444 21.54 24.89 6.06
CA TRP A 444 20.14 25.21 5.80
C TRP A 444 19.24 25.01 7.03
N MET A 445 19.51 24.02 7.89
CA MET A 445 18.79 23.85 9.16
C MET A 445 19.02 25.05 10.08
N ILE A 446 20.22 25.57 10.14
CA ILE A 446 20.54 26.76 10.96
C ILE A 446 19.77 27.97 10.43
N VAL A 447 19.77 28.18 9.12
CA VAL A 447 19.03 29.30 8.48
C VAL A 447 17.52 29.14 8.69
N ALA A 448 16.98 27.95 8.49
CA ALA A 448 15.55 27.68 8.60
C ALA A 448 15.04 27.73 10.05
N SER A 449 15.88 27.47 11.06
CA SER A 449 15.53 27.59 12.49
C SER A 449 15.16 29.02 12.88
N GLY A 450 15.48 30.02 12.04
CA GLY A 450 15.04 31.42 12.18
C GLY A 450 13.54 31.66 11.85
N GLY A 451 12.77 30.64 11.51
CA GLY A 451 11.32 30.68 11.36
C GLY A 451 10.82 31.06 9.96
N ALA A 452 11.69 31.07 8.93
CA ALA A 452 11.34 31.46 7.56
C ALA A 452 10.78 30.30 6.70
N TYR A 453 11.03 29.04 7.05
CA TYR A 453 10.73 27.86 6.24
C TYR A 453 10.18 26.70 7.06
N ASP A 454 9.34 25.83 6.42
CA ASP A 454 8.97 24.55 6.99
C ASP A 454 10.19 23.61 6.96
N THR A 455 10.60 23.12 8.13
CA THR A 455 11.80 22.27 8.28
C THR A 455 11.49 20.78 8.26
N LYS A 456 10.23 20.37 8.12
CA LYS A 456 9.81 18.96 8.22
C LYS A 456 10.56 18.06 7.24
N ASN A 457 10.56 18.39 5.95
CA ASN A 457 11.19 17.59 4.90
C ASN A 457 12.72 17.59 5.02
N LEU A 458 13.30 18.71 5.48
CA LEU A 458 14.74 18.80 5.74
C LEU A 458 15.15 17.95 6.95
N GLN A 459 14.35 17.97 8.04
CA GLN A 459 14.58 17.10 9.20
C GLN A 459 14.44 15.62 8.83
N GLU A 460 13.49 15.26 7.97
CA GLU A 460 13.30 13.90 7.48
C GLU A 460 14.51 13.45 6.62
N CYS A 461 15.00 14.31 5.76
CA CYS A 461 16.20 14.05 4.96
C CYS A 461 17.43 13.81 5.83
N ILE A 462 17.68 14.65 6.84
CA ILE A 462 18.77 14.45 7.79
C ILE A 462 18.50 13.20 8.65
N GLY A 463 17.24 12.92 9.01
CA GLY A 463 16.83 11.70 9.69
C GLY A 463 17.20 10.45 8.90
N SER A 464 17.03 10.49 7.58
CA SER A 464 17.47 9.40 6.69
C SER A 464 18.98 9.18 6.74
N ALA A 465 19.78 10.26 6.86
CA ALA A 465 21.23 10.14 7.10
C ALA A 465 21.53 9.54 8.49
N VAL A 466 20.78 9.91 9.54
CA VAL A 466 20.92 9.29 10.89
C VAL A 466 20.68 7.79 10.81
N VAL A 467 19.60 7.37 10.17
CA VAL A 467 19.26 5.94 9.97
C VAL A 467 20.35 5.24 9.15
N ALA A 468 20.84 5.88 8.08
CA ALA A 468 21.77 5.28 7.13
C ALA A 468 23.18 5.06 7.72
N MET A 469 23.77 6.06 8.35
CA MET A 469 25.18 6.01 8.82
C MET A 469 25.32 5.77 10.33
N GLY A 470 24.24 5.94 11.09
CA GLY A 470 24.24 5.89 12.54
C GLY A 470 24.55 7.25 13.20
N PRO A 471 24.06 7.46 14.45
CA PRO A 471 24.24 8.72 15.16
C PRO A 471 25.71 9.00 15.50
N GLU A 472 26.54 7.96 15.67
CA GLU A 472 27.96 8.08 16.01
C GLU A 472 28.74 8.83 14.92
N LYS A 473 28.55 8.44 13.67
CA LYS A 473 29.22 9.06 12.52
C LYS A 473 28.67 10.45 12.25
N LEU A 474 27.34 10.62 12.35
CA LEU A 474 26.72 11.92 12.12
C LEU A 474 27.18 12.94 13.16
N LEU A 475 27.23 12.59 14.45
CA LEU A 475 27.71 13.46 15.53
C LEU A 475 29.22 13.73 15.46
N ALA A 476 29.98 12.86 14.79
CA ALA A 476 31.40 13.16 14.49
C ALA A 476 31.51 14.23 13.39
N LEU A 477 30.59 14.32 12.45
CA LEU A 477 30.53 15.36 11.41
C LEU A 477 29.91 16.66 11.94
N LEU A 478 28.86 16.56 12.73
CA LEU A 478 28.02 17.65 13.24
C LEU A 478 27.98 17.58 14.77
N PRO A 479 29.04 17.90 15.47
CA PRO A 479 29.08 17.81 16.94
C PRO A 479 28.14 18.83 17.57
N ILE A 480 27.39 18.38 18.60
CA ILE A 480 26.68 19.28 19.49
C ILE A 480 27.66 19.78 20.53
N SER A 481 27.94 21.07 20.55
CA SER A 481 28.93 21.66 21.48
C SER A 481 28.45 22.98 22.01
N LEU A 482 28.81 23.24 23.30
CA LEU A 482 28.51 24.46 24.00
C LEU A 482 29.71 25.42 23.92
N ASN A 483 29.49 26.61 23.43
CA ASN A 483 30.47 27.68 23.52
C ASN A 483 30.38 28.32 24.92
N THR A 484 31.39 28.12 25.73
CA THR A 484 31.43 28.63 27.12
C THR A 484 31.54 30.16 27.25
N LYS A 485 31.84 30.88 26.15
CA LYS A 485 32.02 32.33 26.17
C LYS A 485 30.67 33.08 26.05
N ASP A 486 29.84 32.63 25.17
CA ASP A 486 28.54 33.25 24.86
C ASP A 486 27.32 32.37 25.18
N TYR A 487 27.55 31.16 25.65
CA TYR A 487 26.57 30.12 25.93
C TYR A 487 25.73 29.70 24.71
N SER A 488 26.25 29.96 23.50
CA SER A 488 25.59 29.47 22.27
C SER A 488 25.83 27.97 22.06
N LEU A 489 24.83 27.30 21.55
CA LEU A 489 24.89 25.87 21.26
C LEU A 489 24.96 25.65 19.73
N SER A 490 25.99 24.93 19.29
CA SER A 490 26.05 24.48 17.89
C SER A 490 25.21 23.23 17.69
N ASN A 491 24.48 23.19 16.57
CA ASN A 491 23.70 22.04 16.13
C ASN A 491 22.64 21.52 17.12
N SER A 492 22.06 22.40 17.96
CA SER A 492 20.99 22.04 18.92
C SER A 492 19.74 21.45 18.24
N TRP A 493 19.48 21.84 17.01
CA TRP A 493 18.40 21.33 16.16
C TRP A 493 18.50 19.83 15.87
N LEU A 494 19.69 19.21 16.05
CA LEU A 494 19.86 17.77 15.92
C LEU A 494 19.17 16.97 17.03
N ILE A 495 18.97 17.52 18.22
CA ILE A 495 18.38 16.78 19.34
C ILE A 495 17.01 16.20 19.00
N PRO A 496 16.02 16.96 18.49
CA PRO A 496 14.74 16.39 18.08
C PRO A 496 14.85 15.42 16.90
N VAL A 497 15.78 15.63 15.96
CA VAL A 497 16.01 14.70 14.84
C VAL A 497 16.57 13.37 15.35
N LEU A 498 17.56 13.41 16.25
CA LEU A 498 18.11 12.21 16.88
C LEU A 498 17.04 11.45 17.67
N ASN A 499 16.21 12.17 18.44
CA ASN A 499 15.14 11.54 19.22
C ASN A 499 14.16 10.72 18.34
N LYS A 500 13.91 11.19 17.12
CA LYS A 500 12.98 10.54 16.20
C LYS A 500 13.62 9.41 15.37
N TYR A 501 14.90 9.53 14.99
CA TYR A 501 15.50 8.68 13.95
C TYR A 501 16.67 7.80 14.43
N VAL A 502 17.11 7.89 15.69
CA VAL A 502 18.17 7.01 16.21
C VAL A 502 17.64 5.59 16.37
N CYS A 503 18.37 4.62 15.82
CA CYS A 503 18.09 3.20 15.98
C CYS A 503 19.38 2.38 15.78
N GLY A 504 19.46 1.20 16.41
CA GLY A 504 20.56 0.28 16.24
C GLY A 504 21.93 0.79 16.71
N SER A 505 21.97 1.88 17.49
CA SER A 505 23.17 2.56 17.95
C SER A 505 23.84 1.84 19.12
N SER A 506 24.99 2.36 19.61
CA SER A 506 25.68 1.84 20.80
C SER A 506 25.27 2.58 22.07
N LEU A 507 24.84 1.85 23.11
CA LEU A 507 24.66 2.40 24.46
C LEU A 507 25.98 2.93 25.00
N GLY A 508 27.12 2.30 24.64
CA GLY A 508 28.43 2.78 25.01
C GLY A 508 28.76 4.15 24.46
N PHE A 509 28.26 4.48 23.26
CA PHE A 509 28.41 5.83 22.70
C PHE A 509 27.54 6.84 23.47
N PHE A 510 26.29 6.50 23.78
CA PHE A 510 25.41 7.34 24.61
C PHE A 510 26.08 7.68 25.96
N LEU A 511 26.54 6.66 26.69
CA LEU A 511 27.20 6.83 27.99
C LEU A 511 28.48 7.68 27.91
N LYS A 512 29.24 7.56 26.82
CA LYS A 512 30.56 8.23 26.69
C LYS A 512 30.48 9.65 26.12
N HIS A 513 29.47 9.96 25.30
CA HIS A 513 29.37 11.20 24.55
C HIS A 513 28.13 12.04 24.90
N VAL A 514 26.95 11.44 25.02
CA VAL A 514 25.70 12.18 25.25
C VAL A 514 25.54 12.53 26.74
N VAL A 515 25.78 11.57 27.62
CA VAL A 515 25.70 11.79 29.08
C VAL A 515 26.62 12.90 29.56
N PRO A 516 27.94 12.94 29.22
CA PRO A 516 28.82 14.05 29.63
C PRO A 516 28.36 15.41 29.10
N LEU A 517 27.76 15.44 27.91
CA LEU A 517 27.18 16.64 27.31
C LEU A 517 26.00 17.14 28.14
N ALA A 518 25.06 16.27 28.51
CA ALA A 518 23.90 16.59 29.36
C ALA A 518 24.37 17.14 30.71
N VAL A 519 25.29 16.44 31.38
CA VAL A 519 25.88 16.87 32.67
C VAL A 519 26.61 18.22 32.54
N SER A 520 27.33 18.47 31.45
CA SER A 520 27.98 19.77 31.18
C SER A 520 26.97 20.91 31.07
N PHE A 521 25.81 20.69 30.46
CA PHE A 521 24.74 21.69 30.40
C PHE A 521 24.15 21.96 31.78
N GLU A 522 23.88 20.92 32.58
CA GLU A 522 23.40 21.08 33.96
C GLU A 522 24.37 21.87 34.84
N GLN A 523 25.66 21.50 34.82
CA GLN A 523 26.72 22.18 35.55
C GLN A 523 26.87 23.63 35.09
N THR A 524 26.73 23.91 33.80
CA THR A 524 26.80 25.28 33.29
C THR A 524 25.58 26.10 33.67
N SER A 525 24.38 25.49 33.58
CA SER A 525 23.11 26.13 33.96
C SER A 525 23.15 26.61 35.44
N SER A 526 23.74 25.80 36.34
CA SER A 526 23.86 26.15 37.76
C SER A 526 24.77 27.34 38.01
N LYS A 527 25.74 27.63 37.13
CA LYS A 527 26.68 28.75 37.23
C LYS A 527 26.17 30.06 36.62
N VAL A 528 25.16 29.99 35.74
CA VAL A 528 24.62 31.15 35.01
C VAL A 528 23.59 31.89 35.85
N LYS A 529 23.77 33.22 36.00
CA LYS A 529 22.88 34.09 36.77
C LYS A 529 21.63 34.53 35.99
N LYS A 530 21.70 34.57 34.64
CA LYS A 530 20.59 34.97 33.77
C LYS A 530 19.56 33.86 33.67
N SER A 531 18.28 34.11 34.02
CA SER A 531 17.21 33.08 34.10
C SER A 531 16.93 32.48 32.74
N VAL A 532 16.85 33.26 31.66
CA VAL A 532 16.57 32.80 30.30
C VAL A 532 17.62 31.80 29.80
N ILE A 533 18.90 32.14 29.89
CA ILE A 533 20.01 31.25 29.49
C ILE A 533 20.04 29.99 30.35
N ARG A 534 19.74 30.11 31.66
CA ARG A 534 19.64 28.98 32.56
C ARG A 534 18.52 28.01 32.12
N GLU A 535 17.36 28.53 31.84
CA GLU A 535 16.22 27.75 31.38
C GLU A 535 16.50 27.06 30.04
N GLU A 536 17.14 27.76 29.08
CA GLU A 536 17.59 27.19 27.81
C GLU A 536 18.60 26.04 28.01
N LEU A 537 19.60 26.23 28.85
CA LEU A 537 20.58 25.18 29.13
C LEU A 537 19.95 23.98 29.84
N GLN A 538 18.98 24.19 30.72
CA GLN A 538 18.21 23.13 31.35
C GLN A 538 17.34 22.40 30.34
N ALA A 539 16.76 23.11 29.36
CA ALA A 539 15.99 22.50 28.29
C ALA A 539 16.86 21.62 27.38
N TYR A 540 18.09 22.08 27.08
CA TYR A 540 19.04 21.27 26.30
C TYR A 540 19.55 20.06 27.09
N ALA A 541 19.82 20.20 28.42
CA ALA A 541 20.16 19.06 29.25
C ALA A 541 19.03 18.01 29.25
N ARG A 542 17.77 18.44 29.46
CA ARG A 542 16.61 17.56 29.36
C ARG A 542 16.46 16.94 27.97
N GLY A 543 16.70 17.70 26.90
CA GLY A 543 16.71 17.19 25.53
C GLY A 543 17.76 16.09 25.31
N CYS A 544 18.96 16.24 25.85
CA CYS A 544 20.01 15.21 25.80
C CYS A 544 19.62 13.95 26.59
N TRP A 545 19.06 14.09 27.80
CA TRP A 545 18.53 12.96 28.57
C TRP A 545 17.33 12.31 27.85
N GLY A 546 16.49 13.09 27.18
CA GLY A 546 15.38 12.62 26.37
C GLY A 546 15.78 11.75 25.17
N LEU A 547 17.08 11.75 24.78
CA LEU A 547 17.61 10.82 23.78
C LEU A 547 17.77 9.38 24.32
N LEU A 548 17.70 9.17 25.64
CA LEU A 548 17.88 7.84 26.25
C LEU A 548 16.97 6.76 25.63
N PRO A 549 15.64 6.95 25.53
CA PRO A 549 14.76 5.95 24.88
C PRO A 549 15.13 5.68 23.43
N ALA A 550 15.49 6.72 22.66
CA ALA A 550 15.91 6.56 21.26
C ALA A 550 17.18 5.72 21.13
N PHE A 551 18.19 5.95 21.99
CA PHE A 551 19.39 5.12 22.03
C PHE A 551 19.15 3.70 22.58
N CYS A 552 18.04 3.48 23.30
CA CYS A 552 17.57 2.16 23.73
C CYS A 552 16.75 1.44 22.65
N HIS A 553 16.48 2.09 21.49
CA HIS A 553 15.78 1.47 20.38
C HIS A 553 16.70 0.52 19.60
N CYS A 554 16.67 -0.75 19.95
CA CYS A 554 17.49 -1.83 19.38
C CYS A 554 19.02 -1.62 19.42
N PRO A 555 19.63 -1.23 20.55
CA PRO A 555 21.07 -0.97 20.58
C PRO A 555 21.92 -2.23 20.41
N SER A 556 23.09 -2.05 19.81
CA SER A 556 23.98 -3.15 19.40
C SER A 556 24.75 -3.83 20.56
N ASP A 557 24.88 -3.17 21.72
CA ASP A 557 25.77 -3.55 22.82
C ASP A 557 25.08 -3.68 24.18
N VAL A 558 23.75 -3.96 24.23
CA VAL A 558 22.96 -4.12 25.47
C VAL A 558 23.63 -5.05 26.44
N HIS A 559 24.01 -6.25 26.00
CA HIS A 559 24.60 -7.30 26.84
C HIS A 559 25.96 -6.91 27.47
N LYS A 560 26.59 -5.83 26.98
CA LYS A 560 27.87 -5.35 27.52
C LYS A 560 27.69 -4.09 28.39
N LYS A 561 26.56 -3.39 28.25
CA LYS A 561 26.37 -2.07 28.84
C LYS A 561 25.20 -1.97 29.80
N ALA A 562 24.43 -3.04 29.97
CA ALA A 562 23.29 -3.06 30.89
C ALA A 562 23.69 -2.67 32.32
N GLU A 563 24.74 -3.24 32.89
CA GLU A 563 25.21 -2.93 34.24
C GLU A 563 25.66 -1.47 34.39
N ALA A 564 26.43 -0.95 33.41
CA ALA A 564 26.87 0.44 33.42
C ALA A 564 25.70 1.42 33.31
N LEU A 565 24.69 1.07 32.53
CA LEU A 565 23.45 1.84 32.38
C LEU A 565 22.65 1.85 33.71
N THR A 566 22.53 0.70 34.36
CA THR A 566 21.86 0.51 35.65
C THR A 566 22.52 1.37 36.73
N THR A 567 23.84 1.23 36.89
CA THR A 567 24.59 1.99 37.88
C THR A 567 24.48 3.51 37.69
N LEU A 568 24.44 3.97 36.42
CA LEU A 568 24.29 5.40 36.12
C LEU A 568 22.88 5.92 36.43
N LEU A 569 21.82 5.18 36.06
CA LEU A 569 20.46 5.73 36.03
C LEU A 569 19.69 5.54 37.35
N ILE A 570 19.97 4.52 38.15
CA ILE A 570 19.26 4.29 39.41
C ILE A 570 19.30 5.53 40.36
N PRO A 571 20.42 6.25 40.52
CA PRO A 571 20.43 7.45 41.36
C PRO A 571 19.45 8.52 40.94
N PHE A 572 19.24 8.71 39.63
CA PHE A 572 18.31 9.70 39.09
C PHE A 572 16.81 9.39 39.34
N LEU A 573 16.45 8.13 39.64
CA LEU A 573 15.08 7.80 40.02
C LEU A 573 14.60 8.51 41.29
N LYS A 574 15.53 8.89 42.18
CA LYS A 574 15.19 9.52 43.46
C LYS A 574 15.16 11.05 43.40
N GLU A 575 15.85 11.64 42.44
CA GLU A 575 16.13 13.10 42.47
C GLU A 575 15.24 13.89 41.50
N ASP A 576 14.88 13.32 40.31
CA ASP A 576 14.25 14.08 39.25
C ASP A 576 13.04 13.36 38.60
N SER A 577 11.88 13.99 38.67
CA SER A 577 10.64 13.39 38.12
C SER A 577 10.61 13.23 36.61
N PHE A 578 11.34 14.03 35.81
CA PHE A 578 11.37 13.92 34.37
C PHE A 578 12.24 12.75 33.88
N MET A 579 13.30 12.39 34.62
CA MET A 579 14.13 11.23 34.31
C MET A 579 13.37 9.92 34.40
N LEU A 580 12.38 9.86 35.26
CA LEU A 580 11.58 8.67 35.42
C LEU A 580 10.85 8.24 34.14
N GLU A 581 10.25 9.17 33.42
CA GLU A 581 9.58 8.87 32.12
C GLU A 581 10.58 8.34 31.11
N TYR A 582 11.75 8.97 31.00
CA TYR A 582 12.79 8.54 30.08
C TYR A 582 13.37 7.18 30.43
N ILE A 583 13.60 6.92 31.72
CA ILE A 583 14.09 5.62 32.19
C ILE A 583 13.03 4.53 31.96
N SER A 584 11.76 4.80 32.28
CA SER A 584 10.67 3.85 32.06
C SER A 584 10.51 3.50 30.58
N ALA A 585 10.51 4.49 29.70
CA ALA A 585 10.45 4.27 28.25
C ALA A 585 11.68 3.50 27.73
N ALA A 586 12.87 3.81 28.23
CA ALA A 586 14.10 3.11 27.85
C ALA A 586 14.08 1.63 28.26
N LEU A 587 13.62 1.32 29.48
CA LEU A 587 13.49 -0.06 29.96
C LEU A 587 12.47 -0.85 29.16
N GLN A 588 11.31 -0.24 28.84
CA GLN A 588 10.29 -0.84 27.98
C GLN A 588 10.85 -1.17 26.59
N GLU A 589 11.54 -0.23 25.97
CA GLU A 589 12.16 -0.46 24.65
C GLU A 589 13.18 -1.62 24.70
N LEU A 590 14.06 -1.62 25.69
CA LEU A 590 15.09 -2.66 25.85
C LEU A 590 14.48 -4.04 26.08
N VAL A 591 13.45 -4.17 26.91
CA VAL A 591 12.87 -5.46 27.24
C VAL A 591 11.92 -5.94 26.13
N ASN A 592 10.93 -5.10 25.74
CA ASN A 592 9.89 -5.52 24.82
C ASN A 592 10.42 -5.84 23.43
N LYS A 593 11.35 -5.05 22.89
CA LYS A 593 11.96 -5.36 21.58
C LYS A 593 12.69 -6.71 21.56
N ASN A 594 13.42 -7.01 22.62
CA ASN A 594 14.10 -8.31 22.71
C ASN A 594 13.14 -9.48 22.95
N LYS A 595 12.08 -9.31 23.78
CA LYS A 595 11.03 -10.34 23.96
C LYS A 595 10.27 -10.61 22.67
N ASN A 596 9.85 -9.60 21.94
CA ASN A 596 9.13 -9.76 20.67
C ASN A 596 9.91 -10.55 19.64
N VAL A 597 11.23 -10.35 19.55
CA VAL A 597 12.11 -11.16 18.68
C VAL A 597 12.19 -12.62 19.12
N LEU A 598 12.13 -12.90 20.41
CA LEU A 598 12.14 -14.27 20.93
C LEU A 598 10.79 -14.99 20.73
N ALA A 599 9.68 -14.25 20.81
CA ALA A 599 8.33 -14.77 20.65
C ALA A 599 7.91 -14.98 19.18
N SER A 600 8.50 -14.25 18.23
CA SER A 600 8.16 -14.38 16.82
C SER A 600 8.70 -15.68 16.22
N ASP A 601 7.84 -16.66 16.01
CA ASP A 601 8.08 -17.77 15.08
C ASP A 601 7.86 -17.25 13.66
N ASN A 602 8.94 -17.22 12.86
CA ASN A 602 9.01 -16.96 11.40
C ASN A 602 7.68 -16.68 10.68
N LEU A 603 6.95 -15.63 11.03
CA LEU A 603 5.76 -15.21 10.32
C LEU A 603 6.01 -13.88 9.60
N SER A 604 6.24 -14.06 8.29
CA SER A 604 5.90 -13.20 7.16
C SER A 604 6.04 -11.68 7.30
N GLU A 605 6.92 -11.15 6.46
CA GLU A 605 7.14 -9.74 6.12
C GLU A 605 5.89 -9.00 5.55
N GLU A 606 4.72 -9.67 5.44
CA GLU A 606 3.58 -9.19 4.62
C GLU A 606 2.53 -8.34 5.35
N LEU A 607 2.58 -8.13 6.66
CA LEU A 607 1.42 -7.57 7.40
C LEU A 607 1.47 -6.10 7.81
N ILE A 608 2.36 -5.26 7.27
CA ILE A 608 2.41 -3.81 7.61
C ILE A 608 2.38 -2.90 6.36
N VAL A 609 1.43 -3.13 5.47
CA VAL A 609 1.18 -2.20 4.33
C VAL A 609 -0.03 -1.28 4.57
N HIS A 610 -0.78 -1.44 5.66
CA HIS A 610 -2.08 -0.79 5.79
C HIS A 610 -2.20 0.39 6.78
N GLN A 611 -1.11 0.95 7.30
CA GLN A 611 -1.25 2.13 8.17
C GLN A 611 -0.12 3.13 7.95
N THR A 612 -0.13 3.89 6.88
CA THR A 612 0.37 5.29 6.83
C THR A 612 0.41 5.79 5.39
N GLU A 613 -0.59 6.53 4.99
CA GLU A 613 -0.66 7.17 3.65
C GLU A 613 0.29 8.36 3.47
N ASN A 614 1.10 8.75 4.47
CA ASN A 614 1.92 9.97 4.45
C ASN A 614 3.36 9.82 4.97
N GLU A 615 3.88 8.61 5.17
CA GLU A 615 5.28 8.43 5.61
C GLU A 615 6.17 7.91 4.48
N ASN A 616 7.44 8.36 4.47
CA ASN A 616 8.46 7.88 3.53
C ASN A 616 8.69 6.37 3.76
N LEU A 617 8.09 5.55 2.93
CA LEU A 617 8.08 4.08 3.07
C LEU A 617 9.51 3.50 3.10
N ASP A 618 10.43 4.03 2.29
CA ASP A 618 11.81 3.56 2.23
C ASP A 618 12.54 3.82 3.56
N LEU A 619 12.30 4.97 4.18
CA LEU A 619 12.86 5.31 5.50
C LEU A 619 12.30 4.40 6.59
N ALA A 620 10.99 4.16 6.59
CA ALA A 620 10.33 3.28 7.56
C ALA A 620 10.83 1.83 7.44
N LEU A 621 11.00 1.33 6.24
CA LEU A 621 11.53 -0.02 5.98
C LEU A 621 13.00 -0.16 6.43
N GLU A 622 13.87 0.81 6.12
CA GLU A 622 15.27 0.77 6.56
C GLU A 622 15.40 0.92 8.08
N PHE A 623 14.59 1.78 8.70
CA PHE A 623 14.50 1.91 10.14
C PHE A 623 14.12 0.58 10.78
N LYS A 624 13.07 -0.09 10.29
CA LYS A 624 12.63 -1.41 10.76
C LYS A 624 13.73 -2.46 10.58
N ARG A 625 14.43 -2.46 9.45
CA ARG A 625 15.54 -3.38 9.18
C ARG A 625 16.68 -3.20 10.18
N ARG A 626 17.02 -1.97 10.54
CA ARG A 626 18.07 -1.67 11.54
C ARG A 626 17.64 -1.96 12.97
N CYS A 627 16.34 -1.94 13.25
CA CYS A 627 15.74 -2.28 14.53
C CYS A 627 15.47 -3.78 14.70
N SER A 628 16.24 -4.66 14.06
CA SER A 628 16.05 -6.11 14.16
C SER A 628 17.23 -6.76 14.89
N TYR A 629 16.90 -7.61 15.88
CA TYR A 629 17.86 -8.48 16.53
C TYR A 629 17.82 -9.91 15.97
N SER A 630 18.95 -10.60 15.99
CA SER A 630 18.92 -12.07 15.92
C SER A 630 18.39 -12.68 17.22
N LYS A 631 17.68 -13.82 17.17
CA LYS A 631 17.23 -14.54 18.38
C LYS A 631 18.37 -14.79 19.38
N LYS A 632 19.58 -15.05 18.88
CA LYS A 632 20.79 -15.22 19.71
C LYS A 632 21.20 -13.94 20.43
N SER A 633 21.15 -12.80 19.77
CA SER A 633 21.45 -11.49 20.38
C SER A 633 20.38 -11.11 21.40
N ALA A 634 19.10 -11.27 21.05
CA ALA A 634 17.98 -11.01 21.94
C ALA A 634 18.05 -11.84 23.22
N SER A 635 18.36 -13.14 23.13
CA SER A 635 18.56 -13.99 24.31
C SER A 635 19.69 -13.53 25.21
N LYS A 636 20.82 -13.09 24.64
CA LYS A 636 21.96 -12.53 25.44
C LYS A 636 21.57 -11.20 26.12
N ASN A 637 20.84 -10.35 25.40
CA ASN A 637 20.41 -9.06 25.94
C ASN A 637 19.43 -9.26 27.11
N ILE A 638 18.43 -10.14 26.97
CA ILE A 638 17.48 -10.47 28.05
C ILE A 638 18.21 -11.02 29.27
N LYS A 639 19.19 -11.90 29.10
CA LYS A 639 19.98 -12.42 30.23
C LYS A 639 20.75 -11.33 30.97
N ALA A 640 21.32 -10.37 30.24
CA ALA A 640 22.04 -9.23 30.85
C ALA A 640 21.09 -8.27 31.56
N LEU A 641 19.91 -8.01 30.99
CA LEU A 641 18.89 -7.18 31.62
C LEU A 641 18.30 -7.86 32.86
N ALA A 642 18.05 -9.17 32.80
CA ALA A 642 17.59 -9.96 33.94
C ALA A 642 18.59 -9.98 35.10
N SER A 643 19.92 -9.98 34.83
CA SER A 643 20.92 -9.89 35.90
C SER A 643 20.92 -8.57 36.67
N CYS A 644 20.42 -7.50 36.05
CA CYS A 644 20.29 -6.18 36.67
C CYS A 644 18.86 -5.91 37.21
N SER A 645 17.91 -6.81 36.99
CA SER A 645 16.48 -6.55 37.26
C SER A 645 16.18 -6.40 38.75
N GLU A 646 16.93 -7.06 39.63
CA GLU A 646 16.76 -6.92 41.09
C GLU A 646 16.97 -5.48 41.54
N GLU A 647 18.08 -4.85 41.10
CA GLU A 647 18.42 -3.47 41.49
C GLU A 647 17.36 -2.49 40.93
N TRP A 648 16.93 -2.68 39.69
CA TRP A 648 15.89 -1.88 39.09
C TRP A 648 14.55 -2.00 39.79
N LEU A 649 14.10 -3.23 40.05
CA LEU A 649 12.82 -3.48 40.71
C LEU A 649 12.79 -2.92 42.12
N GLN A 650 13.85 -3.12 42.91
CA GLN A 650 13.94 -2.53 44.25
C GLN A 650 13.90 -1.01 44.20
N ALA A 651 14.62 -0.37 43.27
CA ALA A 651 14.63 1.09 43.14
C ALA A 651 13.26 1.62 42.71
N LEU A 652 12.63 1.02 41.68
CA LEU A 652 11.31 1.44 41.18
C LEU A 652 10.20 1.21 42.20
N VAL A 653 10.20 0.11 42.92
CA VAL A 653 9.25 -0.18 44.01
C VAL A 653 9.42 0.83 45.15
N ASN A 654 10.65 1.22 45.53
CA ASN A 654 10.88 2.24 46.52
C ASN A 654 10.28 3.58 46.12
N VAL A 655 10.54 4.01 44.87
CA VAL A 655 9.97 5.25 44.35
C VAL A 655 8.45 5.15 44.21
N PHE A 656 7.89 3.98 43.87
CA PHE A 656 6.44 3.75 43.83
C PHE A 656 5.79 4.03 45.21
N PHE A 657 6.35 3.54 46.31
CA PHE A 657 5.84 3.80 47.66
C PHE A 657 5.97 5.28 48.10
N GLU A 658 6.95 5.99 47.56
CA GLU A 658 7.19 7.42 47.90
C GLU A 658 6.36 8.39 47.04
N SER A 659 5.75 7.87 45.96
CA SER A 659 5.04 8.67 44.96
C SER A 659 3.54 8.77 45.26
N SER A 660 2.88 9.77 44.67
CA SER A 660 1.43 9.88 44.67
C SER A 660 0.75 8.96 43.69
N PRO A 661 -0.50 8.51 43.93
CA PRO A 661 -1.23 7.63 43.01
C PRO A 661 -1.33 8.13 41.56
N ALA A 662 -1.34 9.44 41.35
CA ALA A 662 -1.39 10.05 40.03
C ALA A 662 -0.13 9.76 39.16
N LYS A 663 0.99 9.36 39.79
CA LYS A 663 2.25 9.04 39.12
C LYS A 663 2.45 7.55 38.92
N TYR A 664 1.61 6.68 39.46
CA TYR A 664 1.79 5.23 39.39
C TYR A 664 1.88 4.69 37.96
N GLN A 665 1.13 5.26 37.01
CA GLN A 665 1.18 4.83 35.63
C GLN A 665 2.56 4.93 35.00
N GLN A 666 3.38 5.89 35.37
CA GLN A 666 4.75 6.07 34.86
C GLN A 666 5.69 4.93 35.26
N PHE A 667 5.41 4.22 36.35
CA PHE A 667 6.25 3.11 36.85
C PHE A 667 5.73 1.75 36.44
N LYS A 668 4.42 1.61 36.35
CA LYS A 668 3.75 0.30 36.15
C LYS A 668 4.33 -0.47 34.98
N GLU A 669 4.40 0.16 33.82
CA GLU A 669 4.87 -0.49 32.59
C GLU A 669 6.36 -0.88 32.67
N ALA A 670 7.18 -0.07 33.35
CA ALA A 670 8.59 -0.40 33.57
C ALA A 670 8.74 -1.57 34.54
N ILE A 671 7.97 -1.62 35.62
CA ILE A 671 7.97 -2.74 36.58
C ILE A 671 7.45 -4.01 35.87
N GLU A 672 6.33 -3.93 35.14
CA GLU A 672 5.74 -5.06 34.43
C GLU A 672 6.69 -5.67 33.40
N CYS A 673 7.39 -4.86 32.61
CA CYS A 673 8.33 -5.40 31.65
C CYS A 673 9.57 -6.03 32.34
N LEU A 674 10.06 -5.47 33.43
CA LEU A 674 11.17 -6.04 34.20
C LEU A 674 10.79 -7.36 34.88
N THR A 675 9.62 -7.44 35.52
CA THR A 675 9.15 -8.68 36.17
C THR A 675 9.00 -9.81 35.17
N SER A 676 8.62 -9.51 33.94
CA SER A 676 8.47 -10.48 32.85
C SER A 676 9.78 -11.18 32.42
N ILE A 677 10.92 -10.65 32.81
CA ILE A 677 12.25 -11.21 32.52
C ILE A 677 12.99 -11.65 33.78
N THR A 678 12.42 -11.40 34.95
CA THR A 678 13.01 -11.69 36.27
C THR A 678 12.62 -13.10 36.71
N ASP A 679 13.49 -13.73 37.50
CA ASP A 679 13.19 -15.03 38.12
C ASP A 679 12.02 -14.93 39.08
N SER A 680 11.08 -15.90 39.03
CA SER A 680 9.85 -15.87 39.80
C SER A 680 10.06 -15.89 41.32
N SER A 681 11.11 -16.56 41.79
CA SER A 681 11.47 -16.58 43.21
C SER A 681 11.92 -15.18 43.71
N LEU A 682 12.66 -14.47 42.88
CA LEU A 682 13.08 -13.10 43.15
C LEU A 682 11.88 -12.13 43.13
N THR A 683 11.01 -12.31 42.13
CA THR A 683 9.75 -11.57 41.98
C THR A 683 8.89 -11.71 43.25
N GLN A 684 8.69 -12.95 43.72
CA GLN A 684 7.96 -13.25 44.95
C GLN A 684 8.60 -12.60 46.17
N ARG A 685 9.94 -12.67 46.34
CA ARG A 685 10.64 -12.06 47.47
C ARG A 685 10.49 -10.56 47.49
N ILE A 686 10.60 -9.88 46.37
CA ILE A 686 10.46 -8.40 46.30
C ILE A 686 9.02 -8.01 46.60
N PHE A 687 8.02 -8.74 46.07
CA PHE A 687 6.63 -8.46 46.35
C PHE A 687 6.26 -8.70 47.81
N THR A 688 6.68 -9.81 48.43
CA THR A 688 6.46 -10.10 49.86
C THR A 688 7.07 -9.02 50.75
N SER A 689 8.31 -8.60 50.49
CA SER A 689 8.92 -7.47 51.21
C SER A 689 8.15 -6.16 51.05
N SER A 690 7.51 -5.96 49.88
CA SER A 690 6.65 -4.80 49.62
C SER A 690 5.34 -4.85 50.44
N MET A 691 4.75 -6.03 50.61
CA MET A 691 3.59 -6.26 51.45
C MET A 691 3.91 -6.00 52.94
N GLU A 692 5.00 -6.54 53.43
CA GLU A 692 5.49 -6.28 54.82
C GLU A 692 5.70 -4.79 55.07
N ARG A 693 6.31 -4.09 54.12
CA ARG A 693 6.49 -2.65 54.18
C ARG A 693 5.17 -1.86 54.23
N ALA A 694 4.15 -2.34 53.54
CA ALA A 694 2.80 -1.78 53.58
C ALA A 694 2.03 -2.12 54.90
N GLY A 695 2.57 -3.01 55.71
CA GLY A 695 1.94 -3.50 56.94
C GLY A 695 0.84 -4.54 56.69
N ILE A 696 0.86 -5.23 55.54
CA ILE A 696 -0.08 -6.30 55.19
C ILE A 696 0.59 -7.62 55.50
N THR A 697 0.14 -8.32 56.56
CA THR A 697 0.63 -9.61 56.97
C THR A 697 -0.09 -10.74 56.23
N ASN A 698 0.59 -11.82 55.88
CA ASN A 698 0.05 -12.98 55.17
C ASN A 698 -0.96 -13.83 56.00
N ASP A 699 -1.32 -13.45 57.20
CA ASP A 699 -2.22 -14.19 58.07
C ASP A 699 -3.67 -13.95 57.70
N ILE A 700 -4.14 -14.69 56.69
CA ILE A 700 -5.52 -14.69 56.14
C ILE A 700 -6.57 -15.03 57.19
N GLY A 701 -6.17 -15.46 58.38
CA GLY A 701 -7.04 -15.93 59.49
C GLY A 701 -7.51 -14.81 60.44
N GLU A 702 -6.79 -13.71 60.61
CA GLU A 702 -7.13 -12.68 61.56
C GLU A 702 -8.16 -11.66 61.10
N TYR A 703 -8.30 -11.47 59.78
CA TYR A 703 -9.21 -10.49 59.21
C TYR A 703 -10.69 -10.87 59.21
N ARG A 704 -11.05 -12.14 59.41
CA ARG A 704 -12.43 -12.60 59.52
C ARG A 704 -13.08 -12.26 60.87
N LYS A 705 -12.35 -11.70 61.83
CA LYS A 705 -12.85 -11.40 63.18
C LYS A 705 -13.37 -9.98 63.39
N LEU A 706 -13.20 -9.09 62.42
CA LEU A 706 -13.80 -7.75 62.48
C LEU A 706 -15.19 -7.77 61.84
N GLY A 707 -16.13 -8.43 62.53
CA GLY A 707 -17.54 -8.39 62.23
C GLY A 707 -18.16 -7.02 62.47
N PRO A 708 -19.32 -6.72 61.88
CA PRO A 708 -19.96 -5.41 61.93
C PRO A 708 -20.71 -5.17 63.24
N HIS A 709 -20.00 -4.90 64.33
CA HIS A 709 -20.63 -4.39 65.55
C HIS A 709 -19.67 -3.42 66.28
N SER A 710 -19.85 -2.12 66.02
CA SER A 710 -19.98 -1.08 67.01
C SER A 710 -20.06 0.32 66.35
N THR A 711 -21.22 0.89 66.51
CA THR A 711 -21.51 2.31 66.34
C THR A 711 -20.65 3.17 67.24
N ASP A 712 -20.21 4.33 66.64
CA ASP A 712 -19.55 5.46 67.30
C ASP A 712 -18.04 5.39 67.45
N ASN A 713 -17.36 6.00 66.46
CA ASN A 713 -16.26 6.96 66.68
C ASN A 713 -15.70 7.44 65.33
N LYS A 714 -15.57 8.77 65.18
CA LYS A 714 -14.99 9.44 64.03
C LYS A 714 -13.49 9.08 63.78
N GLU A 715 -12.80 8.51 64.76
CA GLU A 715 -11.40 8.08 64.67
C GLU A 715 -11.27 6.74 63.92
N ASN A 716 -12.28 5.85 63.93
CA ASN A 716 -12.24 4.57 63.23
C ASN A 716 -12.42 4.69 61.70
N ASN A 717 -13.02 5.79 61.20
CA ASN A 717 -13.17 5.97 59.75
C ASN A 717 -11.89 6.39 59.04
N SER A 718 -10.97 7.10 59.72
CA SER A 718 -9.69 7.49 59.12
C SER A 718 -8.72 6.33 58.98
N THR A 719 -8.71 5.41 59.95
CA THR A 719 -7.86 4.21 59.93
C THR A 719 -8.35 3.17 58.88
N LEU A 720 -9.65 3.03 58.68
CA LEU A 720 -10.26 2.18 57.68
C LEU A 720 -9.96 2.68 56.25
N LEU A 721 -10.05 3.98 56.03
CA LEU A 721 -9.70 4.58 54.72
C LEU A 721 -8.21 4.43 54.39
N GLU A 722 -7.36 4.53 55.41
CA GLU A 722 -5.91 4.32 55.22
C GLU A 722 -5.53 2.87 54.91
N GLU A 723 -6.20 1.88 55.55
CA GLU A 723 -6.04 0.45 55.22
C GLU A 723 -6.52 0.12 53.80
N VAL A 724 -7.68 0.65 53.38
CA VAL A 724 -8.16 0.46 52.02
C VAL A 724 -7.21 1.07 51.01
N ALA A 725 -6.67 2.28 51.25
CA ALA A 725 -5.69 2.89 50.36
C ALA A 725 -4.42 2.06 50.25
N LYS A 726 -3.91 1.47 51.35
CA LYS A 726 -2.75 0.57 51.33
C LYS A 726 -3.02 -0.71 50.49
N ARG A 727 -4.22 -1.31 50.64
CA ARG A 727 -4.62 -2.49 49.84
C ARG A 727 -4.72 -2.15 48.36
N CYS A 728 -5.35 -1.02 48.00
CA CYS A 728 -5.39 -0.55 46.60
C CYS A 728 -3.99 -0.37 46.05
N MET A 729 -3.08 0.24 46.79
CA MET A 729 -1.69 0.45 46.37
C MET A 729 -0.96 -0.88 46.15
N ILE A 730 -1.17 -1.88 47.02
CA ILE A 730 -0.58 -3.19 46.86
C ILE A 730 -1.19 -3.96 45.67
N LEU A 731 -2.49 -3.87 45.42
CA LEU A 731 -3.13 -4.45 44.21
C LEU A 731 -2.63 -3.77 42.95
N GLU A 732 -2.46 -2.46 42.95
CA GLU A 732 -1.87 -1.72 41.84
C GLU A 732 -0.43 -2.17 41.54
N LEU A 733 0.39 -2.29 42.58
CA LEU A 733 1.76 -2.82 42.46
C LEU A 733 1.72 -4.30 42.00
N GLY A 734 0.88 -5.13 42.62
CA GLY A 734 0.70 -6.55 42.28
C GLY A 734 0.34 -6.77 40.83
N SER A 735 -0.47 -5.86 40.25
CA SER A 735 -0.84 -5.93 38.85
C SER A 735 0.35 -5.87 37.89
N CYS A 736 1.48 -5.29 38.33
CA CYS A 736 2.71 -5.22 37.55
C CYS A 736 3.60 -6.47 37.72
N PHE A 737 3.34 -7.30 38.71
CA PHE A 737 4.15 -8.48 39.01
C PHE A 737 3.59 -9.78 38.37
N ILE A 738 2.38 -9.77 37.84
CA ILE A 738 1.64 -10.97 37.39
C ILE A 738 2.44 -11.80 36.38
N GLU A 739 3.04 -11.18 35.36
CA GLU A 739 3.73 -11.90 34.27
C GLU A 739 4.97 -12.68 34.77
N GLY A 740 5.63 -12.20 35.81
CA GLY A 740 6.79 -12.86 36.43
C GLY A 740 6.44 -13.71 37.68
N SER A 741 5.14 -13.86 38.00
CA SER A 741 4.70 -14.54 39.23
C SER A 741 4.63 -16.05 39.07
N ASN A 742 4.95 -16.78 40.16
CA ASN A 742 4.65 -18.20 40.32
C ASN A 742 3.22 -18.41 40.83
N GLU A 743 2.81 -19.70 40.92
CA GLU A 743 1.47 -20.09 41.39
C GLU A 743 1.17 -19.55 42.79
N ASP A 744 2.13 -19.66 43.73
CA ASP A 744 1.93 -19.18 45.09
C ASP A 744 1.65 -17.69 45.17
N LEU A 745 2.37 -16.88 44.40
CA LEU A 745 2.16 -15.42 44.39
C LEU A 745 0.81 -15.06 43.74
N ILE A 746 0.39 -15.76 42.70
CA ILE A 746 -0.92 -15.57 42.07
C ILE A 746 -2.05 -15.90 43.04
N GLU A 747 -1.94 -16.96 43.85
CA GLU A 747 -2.91 -17.32 44.90
C GLU A 747 -3.00 -16.21 45.98
N VAL A 748 -1.87 -15.66 46.41
CA VAL A 748 -1.85 -14.52 47.35
C VAL A 748 -2.54 -13.31 46.75
N LEU A 749 -2.24 -12.95 45.52
CA LEU A 749 -2.87 -11.83 44.83
C LEU A 749 -4.37 -12.01 44.64
N PHE A 750 -4.80 -13.23 44.27
CA PHE A 750 -6.21 -13.59 44.20
C PHE A 750 -6.90 -13.46 45.55
N GLY A 751 -6.27 -13.94 46.61
CA GLY A 751 -6.79 -13.83 47.98
C GLY A 751 -7.04 -12.37 48.39
N ILE A 752 -6.06 -11.48 48.14
CA ILE A 752 -6.19 -10.03 48.45
C ILE A 752 -7.32 -9.42 47.57
N ALA A 753 -7.38 -9.73 46.28
CA ALA A 753 -8.41 -9.19 45.39
C ALA A 753 -9.81 -9.66 45.81
N ARG A 754 -9.98 -10.94 46.20
CA ARG A 754 -11.23 -11.49 46.70
C ARG A 754 -11.68 -10.77 47.96
N ASP A 755 -10.78 -10.60 48.95
CA ASP A 755 -11.12 -9.95 50.21
C ASP A 755 -11.55 -8.47 50.02
N VAL A 756 -10.94 -7.77 49.03
CA VAL A 756 -11.35 -6.42 48.67
C VAL A 756 -12.72 -6.40 47.99
N LEU A 757 -13.03 -7.36 47.10
CA LEU A 757 -14.33 -7.45 46.43
C LEU A 757 -15.47 -7.84 47.36
N GLU A 758 -15.22 -8.70 48.36
CA GLU A 758 -16.18 -9.13 49.38
C GLU A 758 -16.44 -8.02 50.45
N ALA A 759 -15.52 -7.04 50.53
CA ALA A 759 -15.70 -5.92 51.45
C ALA A 759 -16.85 -5.01 51.01
N SER A 760 -17.75 -4.70 51.97
CA SER A 760 -19.03 -4.04 51.70
C SER A 760 -18.95 -2.56 51.25
N HIS A 761 -17.77 -1.98 51.14
CA HIS A 761 -17.59 -0.52 50.91
C HIS A 761 -17.34 -0.12 49.47
N GLY A 762 -17.18 -1.06 48.51
CA GLY A 762 -16.97 -0.74 47.08
C GLY A 762 -15.64 -0.07 46.73
N ALA A 763 -14.84 0.32 47.71
CA ALA A 763 -13.55 0.95 47.48
C ALA A 763 -12.50 -0.10 47.11
N GLY A 764 -11.72 0.15 46.05
CA GLY A 764 -10.71 -0.81 45.58
C GLY A 764 -11.21 -1.86 44.57
N HIS A 765 -12.50 -1.82 44.24
CA HIS A 765 -13.09 -2.78 43.29
C HIS A 765 -12.44 -2.69 41.92
N HIS A 766 -12.07 -1.48 41.46
CA HIS A 766 -11.37 -1.28 40.19
C HIS A 766 -10.02 -2.02 40.18
N GLU A 767 -9.22 -1.81 41.20
CA GLU A 767 -7.90 -2.42 41.33
C GLU A 767 -8.00 -3.94 41.45
N ALA A 768 -8.99 -4.44 42.23
CA ALA A 768 -9.23 -5.86 42.38
C ALA A 768 -9.70 -6.52 41.07
N TYR A 769 -10.63 -5.94 40.32
CA TYR A 769 -11.02 -6.49 39.00
C TYR A 769 -9.91 -6.34 38.00
N HIS A 770 -9.12 -5.26 38.05
CA HIS A 770 -7.99 -5.06 37.15
C HIS A 770 -6.93 -6.14 37.31
N ILE A 771 -6.54 -6.45 38.56
CA ILE A 771 -5.56 -7.52 38.79
C ILE A 771 -6.12 -8.88 38.40
N LEU A 772 -7.41 -9.17 38.70
CA LEU A 772 -8.06 -10.41 38.26
C LEU A 772 -8.07 -10.53 36.74
N SER A 773 -8.37 -9.45 36.01
CA SER A 773 -8.39 -9.49 34.54
C SER A 773 -7.01 -9.83 33.97
N LYS A 774 -5.93 -9.28 34.54
CA LYS A 774 -4.55 -9.63 34.16
C LYS A 774 -4.15 -11.06 34.50
N ILE A 775 -4.53 -11.56 35.71
CA ILE A 775 -4.31 -12.95 36.07
C ILE A 775 -5.01 -13.89 35.08
N LEU A 776 -6.26 -13.62 34.77
CA LEU A 776 -7.04 -14.41 33.80
C LEU A 776 -6.44 -14.35 32.39
N GLU A 777 -5.88 -13.23 31.97
CA GLU A 777 -5.25 -13.11 30.65
C GLU A 777 -3.94 -13.89 30.58
N LYS A 778 -3.08 -13.81 31.58
CA LYS A 778 -1.71 -14.34 31.54
C LYS A 778 -1.58 -15.80 32.00
N HIS A 779 -2.45 -16.27 32.93
CA HIS A 779 -2.36 -17.59 33.53
C HIS A 779 -3.55 -18.48 33.19
N SER A 780 -3.43 -19.27 32.11
CA SER A 780 -4.50 -20.19 31.67
C SER A 780 -4.80 -21.29 32.70
N TRP A 781 -3.81 -21.76 33.44
CA TRP A 781 -3.99 -22.75 34.51
C TRP A 781 -4.96 -22.25 35.59
N PHE A 782 -4.86 -20.96 35.96
CA PHE A 782 -5.68 -20.33 36.98
C PHE A 782 -7.16 -20.29 36.57
N ARG A 783 -7.43 -19.98 35.31
CA ARG A 783 -8.78 -19.99 34.73
C ARG A 783 -9.46 -21.35 34.90
N SER A 784 -8.72 -22.42 34.56
CA SER A 784 -9.25 -23.81 34.61
C SER A 784 -9.47 -24.28 36.04
N SER A 785 -8.59 -23.94 37.00
CA SER A 785 -8.63 -24.42 38.36
C SER A 785 -9.58 -23.63 39.27
N HIS A 786 -9.85 -22.37 38.99
CA HIS A 786 -10.59 -21.44 39.84
C HIS A 786 -11.91 -20.95 39.23
N LEU A 787 -12.38 -21.50 38.10
CA LEU A 787 -13.59 -21.06 37.41
C LEU A 787 -14.82 -20.99 38.32
N GLU A 788 -15.09 -22.06 39.09
CA GLU A 788 -16.23 -22.11 40.01
C GLU A 788 -16.14 -21.06 41.12
N GLN A 789 -14.94 -20.84 41.66
CA GLN A 789 -14.73 -19.84 42.71
C GLN A 789 -14.91 -18.42 42.16
N LEU A 790 -14.40 -18.16 40.95
CA LEU A 790 -14.55 -16.87 40.26
C LEU A 790 -16.01 -16.56 39.94
N MET A 791 -16.74 -17.53 39.42
CA MET A 791 -18.17 -17.37 39.10
C MET A 791 -18.97 -17.15 40.38
N GLY A 792 -18.66 -17.90 41.46
CA GLY A 792 -19.24 -17.69 42.79
C GLY A 792 -18.98 -16.28 43.36
N LEU A 793 -17.75 -15.78 43.20
CA LEU A 793 -17.33 -14.43 43.59
C LEU A 793 -18.08 -13.37 42.78
N PHE A 794 -18.14 -13.48 41.47
CA PHE A 794 -18.85 -12.53 40.61
C PHE A 794 -20.37 -12.52 40.87
N ALA A 795 -20.96 -13.66 41.17
CA ALA A 795 -22.37 -13.76 41.53
C ALA A 795 -22.68 -13.16 42.90
N SER A 796 -21.73 -13.22 43.85
CA SER A 796 -21.92 -12.69 45.22
C SER A 796 -21.77 -11.16 45.30
N VAL A 797 -20.93 -10.57 44.41
CA VAL A 797 -20.62 -9.16 44.40
C VAL A 797 -21.52 -8.43 43.41
N LYS A 798 -22.27 -7.44 43.90
CA LYS A 798 -23.12 -6.62 43.02
C LYS A 798 -22.32 -5.95 41.91
N PRO A 799 -22.89 -5.84 40.66
CA PRO A 799 -22.25 -5.08 39.60
C PRO A 799 -21.91 -3.65 40.06
N PRO A 800 -20.68 -3.20 39.80
CA PRO A 800 -20.22 -1.87 40.17
C PRO A 800 -21.00 -0.80 39.39
N THR A 801 -21.25 0.33 40.05
CA THR A 801 -21.93 1.48 39.43
C THR A 801 -20.95 2.47 38.78
N ASP A 802 -19.68 2.41 39.15
CA ASP A 802 -18.65 3.26 38.55
C ASP A 802 -18.08 2.60 37.26
N THR A 803 -17.82 3.44 36.29
CA THR A 803 -17.39 2.99 34.94
C THR A 803 -16.05 2.27 34.95
N LYS A 804 -15.11 2.66 35.80
CA LYS A 804 -13.77 2.07 35.86
C LYS A 804 -13.81 0.63 36.36
N SER A 805 -14.49 0.40 37.48
CA SER A 805 -14.69 -0.94 38.04
C SER A 805 -15.50 -1.83 37.11
N LEU A 806 -16.51 -1.29 36.42
CA LEU A 806 -17.31 -2.01 35.44
C LEU A 806 -16.46 -2.42 34.23
N THR A 807 -15.61 -1.54 33.72
CA THR A 807 -14.69 -1.84 32.64
C THR A 807 -13.74 -2.99 33.01
N SER A 808 -13.16 -2.95 34.20
CA SER A 808 -12.25 -3.98 34.69
C SER A 808 -12.96 -5.31 34.91
N ARG A 809 -14.20 -5.29 35.42
CA ARG A 809 -15.04 -6.49 35.56
C ARG A 809 -15.37 -7.13 34.21
N PHE A 810 -15.72 -6.32 33.20
CA PHE A 810 -15.97 -6.80 31.85
C PHE A 810 -14.70 -7.30 31.14
N ALA A 811 -13.53 -6.80 31.48
CA ALA A 811 -12.27 -7.37 31.03
C ALA A 811 -12.06 -8.80 31.54
N CYS A 812 -12.43 -9.10 32.81
CA CYS A 812 -12.46 -10.46 33.33
C CYS A 812 -13.46 -11.32 32.52
N TYR A 813 -14.65 -10.83 32.30
CA TYR A 813 -15.71 -11.51 31.55
C TYR A 813 -15.33 -11.81 30.11
N LYS A 814 -14.65 -10.87 29.43
CA LYS A 814 -14.14 -11.08 28.08
C LYS A 814 -13.28 -12.35 28.00
N THR A 815 -12.32 -12.48 28.88
CA THR A 815 -11.40 -13.63 28.88
C THR A 815 -12.13 -14.94 29.17
N LEU A 816 -12.97 -14.97 30.20
CA LEU A 816 -13.75 -16.16 30.56
C LEU A 816 -14.75 -16.56 29.47
N LEU A 817 -15.39 -15.60 28.82
CA LEU A 817 -16.36 -15.86 27.75
C LEU A 817 -15.66 -16.43 26.49
N ILE A 818 -14.49 -15.91 26.13
CA ILE A 818 -13.70 -16.43 24.99
C ILE A 818 -13.31 -17.91 25.28
N ASP A 819 -12.79 -18.21 26.45
CA ASP A 819 -12.41 -19.58 26.82
C ASP A 819 -13.62 -20.52 26.80
N ALA A 820 -14.78 -20.07 27.32
CA ALA A 820 -16.00 -20.86 27.33
C ALA A 820 -16.54 -21.17 25.93
N ILE A 821 -16.37 -20.24 24.98
CA ILE A 821 -16.80 -20.41 23.59
C ILE A 821 -15.84 -21.32 22.81
N GLN A 822 -14.53 -21.19 23.05
CA GLN A 822 -13.49 -21.96 22.34
C GLN A 822 -13.31 -23.36 22.93
N GLY A 823 -13.70 -23.59 24.18
CA GLY A 823 -13.64 -24.89 24.83
C GLY A 823 -14.69 -25.89 24.27
N ASN A 824 -14.31 -27.17 24.19
CA ASN A 824 -15.21 -28.28 23.81
C ASN A 824 -16.17 -28.67 24.94
N MET A 825 -16.76 -27.72 25.63
CA MET A 825 -17.69 -28.00 26.71
C MET A 825 -19.12 -28.21 26.18
N ASP A 826 -19.86 -29.12 26.80
CA ASP A 826 -21.21 -29.59 26.43
C ASP A 826 -22.23 -28.44 26.25
N GLU A 827 -23.34 -28.73 25.56
CA GLU A 827 -24.39 -27.79 25.08
C GLU A 827 -25.04 -26.88 26.16
N GLU A 828 -24.73 -27.01 27.44
CA GLU A 828 -25.25 -26.19 28.54
C GLU A 828 -24.16 -25.38 29.25
N ASN A 829 -23.58 -24.38 28.56
CA ASN A 829 -22.57 -23.51 29.18
C ASN A 829 -23.24 -22.40 30.01
N THR A 830 -23.81 -22.79 31.18
CA THR A 830 -24.54 -21.88 32.09
C THR A 830 -23.73 -20.65 32.51
N GLU A 831 -22.40 -20.80 32.66
CA GLU A 831 -21.51 -19.72 33.08
C GLU A 831 -21.36 -18.65 31.99
N ALA A 832 -21.17 -19.04 30.75
CA ALA A 832 -21.10 -18.10 29.62
C ALA A 832 -22.42 -17.32 29.45
N PHE A 833 -23.57 -18.00 29.67
CA PHE A 833 -24.86 -17.31 29.66
C PHE A 833 -24.98 -16.31 30.81
N LEU A 834 -24.53 -16.63 32.01
CA LEU A 834 -24.59 -15.70 33.17
C LEU A 834 -23.74 -14.44 32.89
N ILE A 835 -22.54 -14.60 32.38
CA ILE A 835 -21.65 -13.49 31.99
C ILE A 835 -22.31 -12.63 30.90
N LEU A 836 -22.79 -13.29 29.84
CA LEU A 836 -23.41 -12.59 28.73
C LEU A 836 -24.69 -11.84 29.16
N ASN A 837 -25.47 -12.40 30.09
CA ASN A 837 -26.64 -11.75 30.64
C ASN A 837 -26.30 -10.43 31.34
N GLU A 838 -25.24 -10.38 32.13
CA GLU A 838 -24.78 -9.14 32.78
C GLU A 838 -24.35 -8.07 31.76
N ILE A 839 -23.62 -8.45 30.75
CA ILE A 839 -23.20 -7.54 29.66
C ILE A 839 -24.44 -7.01 28.89
N ILE A 840 -25.39 -7.89 28.54
CA ILE A 840 -26.65 -7.53 27.86
C ILE A 840 -27.48 -6.54 28.71
N LEU A 841 -27.57 -6.77 30.00
CA LEU A 841 -28.28 -5.85 30.91
C LEU A 841 -27.58 -4.49 31.00
N ALA A 842 -26.25 -4.46 31.02
CA ALA A 842 -25.49 -3.21 31.05
C ALA A 842 -25.66 -2.37 29.75
N LEU A 843 -26.00 -2.98 28.61
CA LEU A 843 -26.41 -2.22 27.40
C LEU A 843 -27.69 -1.40 27.61
N LYS A 844 -28.43 -1.66 28.65
CA LYS A 844 -29.64 -0.92 29.06
C LYS A 844 -29.43 -0.01 30.26
N ASP A 845 -28.19 0.18 30.68
CA ASP A 845 -27.86 1.08 31.78
C ASP A 845 -28.41 2.51 31.53
N SER A 846 -28.73 3.19 32.63
CA SER A 846 -29.19 4.57 32.57
C SER A 846 -28.10 5.53 32.10
N THR A 847 -26.85 5.23 32.39
CA THR A 847 -25.67 6.03 31.99
C THR A 847 -25.19 5.70 30.60
N GLU A 848 -24.73 6.72 29.87
CA GLU A 848 -24.14 6.53 28.50
C GLU A 848 -22.82 5.79 28.60
N GLU A 849 -22.03 6.08 29.62
CA GLU A 849 -20.73 5.47 29.84
C GLU A 849 -20.84 3.97 30.13
N GLY A 850 -21.80 3.55 30.98
CA GLY A 850 -22.08 2.13 31.26
C GLY A 850 -22.47 1.35 29.99
N ARG A 851 -23.36 1.93 29.17
CA ARG A 851 -23.72 1.34 27.87
C ARG A 851 -22.53 1.22 26.93
N LYS A 852 -21.66 2.24 26.88
CA LYS A 852 -20.44 2.23 26.07
C LYS A 852 -19.47 1.14 26.53
N THR A 853 -19.27 1.00 27.84
CA THR A 853 -18.41 -0.07 28.40
C THR A 853 -18.88 -1.47 28.00
N ALA A 854 -20.21 -1.73 28.05
CA ALA A 854 -20.78 -2.99 27.59
C ALA A 854 -20.63 -3.19 26.07
N TYR A 855 -20.76 -2.11 25.32
CA TYR A 855 -20.52 -2.08 23.88
C TYR A 855 -19.08 -2.47 23.54
N ASP A 856 -18.10 -1.83 24.16
CA ASP A 856 -16.68 -2.08 23.96
C ASP A 856 -16.30 -3.52 24.37
N ALA A 857 -16.95 -4.06 25.43
CA ALA A 857 -16.75 -5.45 25.84
C ALA A 857 -17.21 -6.45 24.77
N LEU A 858 -18.39 -6.27 24.18
CA LEU A 858 -18.90 -7.14 23.11
C LEU A 858 -18.02 -7.10 21.87
N ILE A 859 -17.60 -5.91 21.42
CA ILE A 859 -16.67 -5.76 20.28
C ILE A 859 -15.35 -6.42 20.61
N GLY A 860 -14.83 -6.26 21.83
CA GLY A 860 -13.59 -6.90 22.26
C GLY A 860 -13.65 -8.42 22.25
N VAL A 861 -14.78 -9.05 22.58
CA VAL A 861 -14.98 -10.50 22.42
C VAL A 861 -14.97 -10.89 20.94
N CYS A 862 -15.71 -10.14 20.10
CA CYS A 862 -15.79 -10.45 18.66
C CYS A 862 -14.43 -10.36 17.96
N SER A 863 -13.67 -9.30 18.21
CA SER A 863 -12.32 -9.15 17.61
C SER A 863 -11.41 -10.28 18.05
N SER A 864 -11.39 -10.62 19.33
CA SER A 864 -10.54 -11.71 19.83
C SER A 864 -10.93 -13.11 19.29
N LEU A 865 -12.22 -13.35 19.02
CA LEU A 865 -12.66 -14.60 18.38
C LEU A 865 -12.28 -14.69 16.90
N ARG A 866 -12.15 -13.56 16.21
CA ARG A 866 -11.76 -13.48 14.79
C ARG A 866 -10.26 -13.49 14.57
N ASP A 867 -9.48 -12.85 15.44
CA ASP A 867 -8.03 -12.75 15.32
C ASP A 867 -7.31 -14.11 15.46
N SER A 868 -8.00 -15.13 15.92
CA SER A 868 -7.50 -16.50 15.90
C SER A 868 -7.53 -17.05 14.47
N SER A 869 -6.35 -17.13 13.82
CA SER A 869 -6.11 -17.54 12.43
C SER A 869 -6.40 -19.02 12.11
N SER A 870 -7.27 -19.69 12.87
CA SER A 870 -7.65 -21.07 12.67
C SER A 870 -9.03 -21.20 12.01
N ALA A 871 -9.24 -22.26 11.21
CA ALA A 871 -10.53 -22.59 10.61
C ALA A 871 -11.69 -22.76 11.62
N LYS A 872 -11.37 -22.79 12.92
CA LYS A 872 -12.34 -22.82 14.04
C LYS A 872 -12.83 -21.42 14.46
N SER A 873 -12.24 -20.34 13.97
CA SER A 873 -12.62 -18.97 14.37
C SER A 873 -14.05 -18.62 13.94
N ASP A 874 -14.43 -18.99 12.72
CA ASP A 874 -15.78 -18.75 12.20
C ASP A 874 -16.86 -19.52 12.96
N GLU A 875 -16.54 -20.75 13.40
CA GLU A 875 -17.46 -21.58 14.22
C GLU A 875 -17.65 -21.00 15.62
N SER A 876 -16.56 -20.58 16.28
CA SER A 876 -16.62 -19.92 17.59
C SER A 876 -17.37 -18.61 17.55
N TYR A 877 -17.15 -17.81 16.51
CA TYR A 877 -17.86 -16.57 16.30
C TYR A 877 -19.37 -16.78 16.07
N LYS A 878 -19.74 -17.76 15.25
CA LYS A 878 -21.12 -18.15 15.02
C LYS A 878 -21.78 -18.62 16.32
N LYS A 879 -21.12 -19.47 17.13
CA LYS A 879 -21.60 -19.91 18.42
C LYS A 879 -21.89 -18.74 19.37
N PHE A 880 -21.02 -17.76 19.40
CA PHE A 880 -21.24 -16.53 20.19
C PHE A 880 -22.50 -15.77 19.76
N VAL A 881 -22.74 -15.62 18.47
CA VAL A 881 -23.93 -14.97 17.94
C VAL A 881 -25.18 -15.77 18.27
N ASP A 882 -25.15 -17.10 18.12
CA ASP A 882 -26.27 -17.99 18.43
C ASP A 882 -26.63 -17.92 19.92
N MET A 883 -25.65 -17.76 20.81
CA MET A 883 -25.88 -17.52 22.25
C MET A 883 -26.67 -16.22 22.49
N ILE A 884 -26.34 -15.14 21.77
CA ILE A 884 -27.09 -13.87 21.91
C ILE A 884 -28.50 -14.03 21.30
N ILE A 885 -28.66 -14.73 20.20
CA ILE A 885 -29.97 -15.02 19.59
C ILE A 885 -30.85 -15.81 20.57
N ALA A 886 -30.31 -16.73 21.37
CA ALA A 886 -31.06 -17.49 22.35
C ALA A 886 -31.77 -16.57 23.37
N TYR A 887 -31.21 -15.41 23.72
CA TYR A 887 -31.86 -14.43 24.61
C TYR A 887 -33.11 -13.78 24.01
N LEU A 888 -33.30 -13.83 22.68
CA LEU A 888 -34.49 -13.31 22.02
C LEU A 888 -35.75 -14.13 22.42
N SER A 889 -35.57 -15.39 22.82
CA SER A 889 -36.64 -16.27 23.33
C SER A 889 -36.99 -16.08 24.80
N GLY A 890 -36.20 -15.31 25.55
CA GLY A 890 -36.36 -15.07 26.97
C GLY A 890 -37.74 -14.51 27.35
N SER A 891 -38.13 -14.59 28.65
CA SER A 891 -39.43 -14.10 29.12
C SER A 891 -39.48 -12.58 29.38
N SER A 892 -38.31 -11.97 29.70
CA SER A 892 -38.23 -10.54 30.04
C SER A 892 -38.09 -9.62 28.82
N PRO A 893 -38.97 -8.62 28.64
CA PRO A 893 -38.82 -7.63 27.56
C PRO A 893 -37.52 -6.86 27.65
N HIS A 894 -37.01 -6.62 28.84
CA HIS A 894 -35.76 -5.89 29.07
C HIS A 894 -34.56 -6.67 28.55
N ILE A 895 -34.50 -7.98 28.80
CA ILE A 895 -33.44 -8.86 28.30
C ILE A 895 -33.54 -8.97 26.75
N LYS A 896 -34.74 -9.17 26.20
CA LYS A 896 -34.95 -9.21 24.75
C LYS A 896 -34.46 -7.93 24.07
N SER A 897 -34.84 -6.78 24.62
CA SER A 897 -34.41 -5.49 24.05
C SER A 897 -32.91 -5.27 24.21
N GLY A 898 -32.28 -5.79 25.24
CA GLY A 898 -30.84 -5.83 25.48
C GLY A 898 -30.12 -6.70 24.44
N ALA A 899 -30.60 -7.91 24.20
CA ALA A 899 -30.09 -8.84 23.20
C ALA A 899 -30.19 -8.26 21.78
N VAL A 900 -31.29 -7.62 21.40
CA VAL A 900 -31.41 -6.90 20.12
C VAL A 900 -30.39 -5.75 20.05
N SER A 901 -30.12 -5.05 21.15
CA SER A 901 -29.13 -4.00 21.20
C SER A 901 -27.71 -4.59 21.01
N ALA A 902 -27.40 -5.74 21.63
CA ALA A 902 -26.15 -6.46 21.44
C ALA A 902 -25.96 -6.87 19.96
N LEU A 903 -26.98 -7.46 19.34
CA LEU A 903 -26.94 -7.80 17.92
C LEU A 903 -26.76 -6.58 17.02
N SER A 904 -27.34 -5.42 17.39
CA SER A 904 -27.14 -4.16 16.66
C SER A 904 -25.69 -3.69 16.71
N VAL A 905 -25.02 -3.89 17.85
CA VAL A 905 -23.59 -3.59 18.04
C VAL A 905 -22.73 -4.47 17.10
N LEU A 906 -23.03 -5.76 17.06
CA LEU A 906 -22.29 -6.71 16.24
C LEU A 906 -22.45 -6.39 14.75
N VAL A 907 -23.67 -6.12 14.29
CA VAL A 907 -23.97 -5.75 12.91
C VAL A 907 -23.30 -4.41 12.53
N TYR A 908 -23.24 -3.46 13.44
CA TYR A 908 -22.53 -2.21 13.20
C TYR A 908 -21.02 -2.40 13.03
N SER A 909 -20.44 -3.27 13.84
CA SER A 909 -19.01 -3.64 13.75
C SER A 909 -18.70 -4.48 12.49
N ASP A 910 -19.62 -5.39 12.12
CA ASP A 910 -19.50 -6.23 10.93
C ASP A 910 -20.86 -6.64 10.35
N ALA A 911 -21.21 -6.01 9.24
CA ALA A 911 -22.48 -6.27 8.55
C ALA A 911 -22.55 -7.68 7.93
N ASN A 912 -21.41 -8.31 7.61
CA ASN A 912 -21.36 -9.65 6.99
C ASN A 912 -21.87 -10.76 7.93
N ILE A 913 -21.99 -10.50 9.22
CA ILE A 913 -22.57 -11.42 10.20
C ILE A 913 -24.00 -11.84 9.81
N CYS A 914 -24.77 -10.94 9.22
CA CYS A 914 -26.14 -11.24 8.77
C CYS A 914 -26.18 -12.19 7.56
N LEU A 915 -25.06 -12.31 6.81
CA LEU A 915 -24.92 -13.26 5.69
C LEU A 915 -24.41 -14.61 6.20
N SER A 916 -23.54 -14.60 7.22
CA SER A 916 -22.98 -15.83 7.81
C SER A 916 -23.95 -16.54 8.76
N VAL A 917 -24.92 -15.82 9.37
CA VAL A 917 -25.95 -16.35 10.28
C VAL A 917 -27.34 -16.03 9.72
N PRO A 918 -27.91 -16.88 8.84
CA PRO A 918 -29.16 -16.61 8.14
C PRO A 918 -30.37 -16.38 9.05
N ASP A 919 -30.39 -17.02 10.23
CA ASP A 919 -31.51 -16.95 11.19
C ASP A 919 -31.53 -15.66 12.01
N LEU A 920 -30.46 -14.84 11.97
CA LEU A 920 -30.33 -13.63 12.77
C LEU A 920 -31.42 -12.61 12.46
N VAL A 921 -31.55 -12.20 11.21
CA VAL A 921 -32.50 -11.16 10.79
C VAL A 921 -33.94 -11.62 10.98
N PRO A 922 -34.36 -12.84 10.54
CA PRO A 922 -35.70 -13.35 10.80
C PRO A 922 -36.04 -13.42 12.29
N SER A 923 -35.12 -13.90 13.14
CA SER A 923 -35.34 -14.01 14.59
C SER A 923 -35.57 -12.65 15.25
N VAL A 924 -34.85 -11.62 14.85
CA VAL A 924 -35.05 -10.25 15.35
C VAL A 924 -36.37 -9.66 14.84
N LEU A 925 -36.73 -9.87 13.57
CA LEU A 925 -37.97 -9.33 12.99
C LEU A 925 -39.22 -9.96 13.59
N THR A 926 -39.19 -11.23 14.04
CA THR A 926 -40.35 -11.87 14.71
C THR A 926 -40.75 -11.13 15.99
N LEU A 927 -39.80 -10.48 16.67
CA LEU A 927 -40.06 -9.68 17.87
C LEU A 927 -40.91 -8.43 17.62
N LEU A 928 -41.10 -7.99 16.37
CA LEU A 928 -42.03 -6.90 16.03
C LEU A 928 -43.47 -7.26 16.31
N GLN A 929 -43.79 -8.57 16.47
CA GLN A 929 -45.11 -9.02 16.91
C GLN A 929 -45.33 -8.83 18.43
N SER A 930 -44.28 -8.52 19.19
CA SER A 930 -44.38 -8.23 20.64
C SER A 930 -45.18 -6.94 20.86
N LYS A 931 -45.99 -6.95 21.93
CA LYS A 931 -46.71 -5.74 22.37
C LYS A 931 -45.83 -4.77 23.16
N ASP A 932 -44.59 -5.15 23.46
CA ASP A 932 -43.67 -4.38 24.27
C ASP A 932 -43.00 -3.26 23.51
N VAL A 933 -43.19 -2.03 23.97
CA VAL A 933 -42.66 -0.81 23.34
C VAL A 933 -41.13 -0.79 23.35
N GLU A 934 -40.51 -1.32 24.38
CA GLU A 934 -39.04 -1.35 24.52
C GLU A 934 -38.39 -2.29 23.48
N VAL A 935 -38.96 -3.48 23.33
CA VAL A 935 -38.53 -4.47 22.35
C VAL A 935 -38.69 -3.94 20.93
N THR A 936 -39.89 -3.38 20.63
CA THR A 936 -40.16 -2.79 19.31
C THR A 936 -39.19 -1.65 18.96
N LYS A 937 -38.86 -0.77 19.90
CA LYS A 937 -37.86 0.31 19.72
C LYS A 937 -36.46 -0.26 19.43
N ALA A 938 -36.07 -1.32 20.12
CA ALA A 938 -34.79 -1.96 19.91
C ALA A 938 -34.72 -2.59 18.52
N VAL A 939 -35.75 -3.32 18.09
CA VAL A 939 -35.81 -3.94 16.75
C VAL A 939 -35.78 -2.91 15.63
N LEU A 940 -36.54 -1.81 15.74
CA LEU A 940 -36.50 -0.73 14.76
C LEU A 940 -35.11 -0.04 14.73
N GLY A 941 -34.43 0.03 15.88
CA GLY A 941 -33.04 0.48 15.96
C GLY A 941 -32.09 -0.45 15.24
N PHE A 942 -32.25 -1.76 15.42
CA PHE A 942 -31.49 -2.80 14.73
C PHE A 942 -31.65 -2.69 13.21
N VAL A 943 -32.89 -2.63 12.72
CA VAL A 943 -33.19 -2.51 11.29
C VAL A 943 -32.52 -1.27 10.69
N LYS A 944 -32.52 -0.15 11.42
CA LYS A 944 -31.83 1.07 10.95
C LYS A 944 -30.32 0.85 10.82
N VAL A 945 -29.66 0.25 11.82
CA VAL A 945 -28.22 -0.06 11.78
C VAL A 945 -27.94 -1.04 10.64
N PHE A 946 -28.73 -2.10 10.55
CA PHE A 946 -28.58 -3.14 9.53
C PHE A 946 -28.61 -2.57 8.10
N VAL A 947 -29.67 -1.81 7.78
CA VAL A 947 -29.84 -1.23 6.43
C VAL A 947 -28.74 -0.20 6.10
N SER A 948 -28.21 0.51 7.12
CA SER A 948 -27.11 1.48 6.88
C SER A 948 -25.73 0.85 6.77
N SER A 949 -25.55 -0.40 7.23
CA SER A 949 -24.24 -1.06 7.27
C SER A 949 -24.01 -2.09 6.17
N ILE A 950 -25.05 -2.64 5.57
CA ILE A 950 -24.98 -3.69 4.54
C ILE A 950 -24.92 -3.09 3.12
N GLN A 951 -24.23 -3.79 2.20
CA GLN A 951 -24.19 -3.38 0.79
C GLN A 951 -25.54 -3.65 0.08
N ALA A 952 -25.92 -2.76 -0.85
CA ALA A 952 -27.20 -2.83 -1.56
C ALA A 952 -27.46 -4.17 -2.28
N LYS A 953 -26.42 -4.83 -2.76
CA LYS A 953 -26.51 -6.15 -3.42
C LYS A 953 -26.99 -7.24 -2.47
N ASP A 954 -26.49 -7.23 -1.23
CA ASP A 954 -26.75 -8.27 -0.23
C ASP A 954 -28.10 -8.02 0.48
N LEU A 955 -28.51 -6.77 0.55
CA LEU A 955 -29.80 -6.37 1.10
C LEU A 955 -31.01 -6.89 0.28
N HIS A 956 -30.85 -7.07 -1.03
CA HIS A 956 -31.92 -7.45 -1.95
C HIS A 956 -32.66 -8.74 -1.52
N ASN A 957 -31.93 -9.73 -1.02
CA ASN A 957 -32.48 -11.01 -0.59
C ASN A 957 -33.34 -10.93 0.69
N LEU A 958 -33.04 -9.97 1.58
CA LEU A 958 -33.70 -9.79 2.87
C LEU A 958 -34.73 -8.64 2.85
N LEU A 959 -34.79 -7.90 1.74
CA LEU A 959 -35.63 -6.70 1.63
C LEU A 959 -37.13 -7.01 1.83
N SER A 960 -37.59 -8.13 1.29
CA SER A 960 -39.00 -8.54 1.41
C SER A 960 -39.42 -8.75 2.88
N ASP A 961 -38.57 -9.43 3.66
CA ASP A 961 -38.84 -9.75 5.07
C ASP A 961 -38.81 -8.50 5.93
N ILE A 962 -37.83 -7.61 5.68
CA ILE A 962 -37.69 -6.32 6.38
C ILE A 962 -38.91 -5.44 6.11
N VAL A 963 -39.30 -5.29 4.84
CA VAL A 963 -40.45 -4.45 4.46
C VAL A 963 -41.75 -5.00 5.05
N ASN A 964 -41.99 -6.30 4.97
CA ASN A 964 -43.16 -6.94 5.55
C ASN A 964 -43.20 -6.82 7.08
N GLY A 965 -42.08 -6.90 7.76
CA GLY A 965 -41.98 -6.74 9.21
C GLY A 965 -42.20 -5.31 9.69
N VAL A 966 -41.61 -4.32 8.97
CA VAL A 966 -41.58 -2.91 9.39
C VAL A 966 -42.76 -2.09 8.88
N LEU A 967 -43.34 -2.46 7.71
CA LEU A 967 -44.44 -1.72 7.08
C LEU A 967 -45.69 -1.52 7.98
N PRO A 968 -46.16 -2.49 8.81
CA PRO A 968 -47.28 -2.30 9.72
C PRO A 968 -47.03 -1.16 10.72
N TRP A 969 -45.78 -0.90 11.08
CA TRP A 969 -45.38 0.14 12.05
C TRP A 969 -45.30 1.54 11.42
N SER A 970 -45.30 1.69 10.11
CA SER A 970 -45.32 2.98 9.40
C SER A 970 -46.62 3.76 9.55
N SER A 971 -47.72 3.06 9.80
CA SER A 971 -49.07 3.64 9.99
C SER A 971 -49.43 3.99 11.44
N VAL A 972 -48.53 3.68 12.39
CA VAL A 972 -48.80 3.94 13.82
C VAL A 972 -48.62 5.43 14.12
N SER A 973 -49.70 6.06 14.67
CA SER A 973 -49.76 7.49 14.90
C SER A 973 -48.89 8.04 16.05
N ARG A 974 -48.14 7.18 16.74
CA ARG A 974 -47.25 7.58 17.83
C ARG A 974 -45.92 8.16 17.30
N HIS A 975 -45.68 9.42 17.59
CA HIS A 975 -44.50 10.20 17.13
C HIS A 975 -43.14 9.48 17.37
N HIS A 976 -43.00 8.69 18.43
CA HIS A 976 -41.75 7.97 18.74
C HIS A 976 -41.34 6.87 17.75
N PHE A 977 -42.30 6.28 17.03
CA PHE A 977 -42.00 5.25 16.01
C PHE A 977 -41.82 5.85 14.61
N LYS A 978 -42.62 6.89 14.31
CA LYS A 978 -42.62 7.52 12.97
C LYS A 978 -41.22 8.09 12.59
N SER A 979 -40.54 8.70 13.53
CA SER A 979 -39.20 9.24 13.28
C SER A 979 -38.15 8.16 13.01
N LYS A 980 -38.21 7.01 13.68
CA LYS A 980 -37.29 5.89 13.49
C LYS A 980 -37.54 5.13 12.17
N VAL A 981 -38.78 4.98 11.78
CA VAL A 981 -39.17 4.36 10.49
C VAL A 981 -38.80 5.30 9.33
N CYS A 982 -39.05 6.61 9.45
CA CYS A 982 -38.71 7.59 8.40
C CYS A 982 -37.19 7.81 8.25
N HIS A 983 -36.38 7.63 9.29
CA HIS A 983 -34.91 7.71 9.18
C HIS A 983 -34.31 6.43 8.55
N GLY A 984 -34.93 5.28 8.69
CA GLY A 984 -34.59 4.06 7.96
C GLY A 984 -34.87 4.16 6.43
N HIS A 985 -35.74 5.07 6.02
CA HIS A 985 -36.06 5.33 4.61
C HIS A 985 -35.21 6.44 3.95
N ARG A 986 -34.39 7.19 4.71
CA ARG A 986 -33.62 8.34 4.20
C ARG A 986 -32.10 8.11 4.05
N GLY A 987 -31.62 6.92 4.29
CA GLY A 987 -30.24 6.57 3.92
C GLY A 987 -30.25 6.04 2.50
N ASP A 988 -29.45 6.57 1.62
CA ASP A 988 -29.03 6.23 0.24
C ASP A 988 -29.81 5.19 -0.62
N LEU A 989 -31.04 4.82 -0.22
CA LEU A 989 -31.93 3.89 -0.91
C LEU A 989 -32.99 4.61 -1.76
N ASP A 990 -32.84 5.93 -1.99
CA ASP A 990 -33.92 6.78 -2.50
C ASP A 990 -34.31 6.57 -3.98
N GLU A 991 -33.60 5.80 -4.77
CA GLU A 991 -33.99 5.64 -6.19
C GLU A 991 -34.33 4.20 -6.61
N GLU A 992 -33.75 3.15 -6.01
CA GLU A 992 -34.00 1.77 -6.47
C GLU A 992 -35.15 1.04 -5.77
N VAL A 993 -35.43 1.36 -4.51
CA VAL A 993 -36.47 0.67 -3.73
C VAL A 993 -37.88 1.12 -4.13
N TRP A 994 -38.05 2.32 -4.66
CA TRP A 994 -39.35 2.83 -5.13
C TRP A 994 -39.68 2.48 -6.57
N SER A 995 -38.70 2.15 -7.41
CA SER A 995 -38.96 1.73 -8.80
C SER A 995 -39.55 0.32 -8.93
N CYS A 996 -39.49 -0.52 -7.91
CA CYS A 996 -40.07 -1.88 -7.90
C CYS A 996 -41.55 -1.92 -7.53
N ARG A 997 -42.19 -0.79 -7.28
CA ARG A 997 -43.67 -0.70 -6.94
C ARG A 997 -44.51 0.12 -7.89
N SER A 998 -44.00 0.57 -9.04
CA SER A 998 -44.81 1.14 -10.12
C SER A 998 -45.11 0.11 -11.22
#